data_dabbf9916b005d4a3874f1321a609c1e
#
_entry.id   dabbf9916b005d4a3874f1321a609c1e
#
_cell.length_a   1.000
_cell.length_b   1.000
_cell.length_c   1.000
_cell.angle_alpha   90.00
_cell.angle_beta   90.00
_cell.angle_gamma   90.00
#
_symmetry.space_group_name_H-M   'P 1'
#
loop_
_entity.id
_entity.type
_entity.pdbx_description
1 polymer ?
#
loop_
_entity_poly.entity_id
_entity_poly.type
_entity_poly.pdbx_seq_one_letter_code
_entity_poly.pdbx_strand_id
1 'polypeptide(L)'
;MQAIRHIIRLLFFLLALLCATAGQAQEEVTNQSSYEEAEKEFQIGHIDQAIQLLDQHINSYEGTLLVSAYRLLALCHLAQDNQQKATQYVSLLLKENPYYSSTLNDPERFADMIRAQRSGKVTLVTASHQAETLEEAPVPVTIITEEMIRAIHARDLRDVLCAYVPGMTPVEGEEVNLSMRGINAYSQENILILLNGHRLNSRSTNSESPDYRINLEKLKQIEVLRGPASSLYGNVALTAVVNLITKEGRDVDGLEFGAGYGSGDAFKSYVLFGKRLVESDLFIWAGLYSANGYKHTIGKDSPYAYGLVPRDGYLYVDGYNRKPAYDFGFTYQWNKWKFMFNQQHSKRTFAYTNMYFVSTYDYHKYDDINGQLPGRSTETTRGDFQFNSHIGKVEVQASAFVDFEQTNIYSILGDSIPDYAAEIEFPILEDEGITSPIYASKGVFLNQTFQDITLGGDCKFFYNYQKGGSHGNLLWGIQYENFYSFYNDLTFGDHFNRTLLNLRNDRNLSYKNGSEDNFSLFAQWKHALSSQWIWNAGLRYDFKHRYDNHNINVLSPRLSLIYLPNSRWNMKLSYARSFVDAPYFYRVSTTSYPGAENLNPQYFNSLQLSSSIDFIPKKLTYEANLFYNVATDVITLTESGYDNAGTVKTLGLEQVLRYQQKDFNLYASATYQPALSVEYVYSVGNSNKVHNTPEFIFQLVTAKELNFVKDLWLNLHLSYRSNQPAPYGSIMVFKDGDFYTDDYFVIKGYLLANLGLRYSFKWFSVEASCYNLLNHKYLLGGDRVPVPQAGRMFLGTLHFKL
;
A
#
# COMPACT_ATOMS: atom_id res chain seq x y z
N MET A 1 -13.16 16.82 24.75
CA MET A 1 -13.93 18.09 24.53
C MET A 1 -13.04 19.29 24.19
N GLN A 2 -11.84 19.44 24.74
CA GLN A 2 -10.93 20.55 24.36
C GLN A 2 -10.39 20.38 22.92
N ALA A 3 -10.02 19.18 22.50
CA ALA A 3 -9.54 18.90 21.14
C ALA A 3 -10.60 19.19 20.08
N ILE A 4 -11.86 18.82 20.32
CA ILE A 4 -12.96 19.09 19.39
C ILE A 4 -13.19 20.62 19.25
N ARG A 5 -13.02 21.40 20.32
CA ARG A 5 -13.10 22.87 20.23
C ARG A 5 -11.95 23.50 19.45
N HIS A 6 -10.76 22.89 19.45
CA HIS A 6 -9.62 23.37 18.66
C HIS A 6 -9.80 23.03 17.18
N ILE A 7 -10.30 21.84 16.84
CA ILE A 7 -10.60 21.43 15.48
C ILE A 7 -11.70 22.29 14.87
N ILE A 8 -12.77 22.56 15.62
CA ILE A 8 -13.85 23.46 15.18
C ILE A 8 -13.31 24.88 14.95
N ARG A 9 -12.40 25.38 15.81
CA ARG A 9 -11.78 26.69 15.61
C ARG A 9 -10.86 26.73 14.41
N LEU A 10 -10.11 25.64 14.12
CA LEU A 10 -9.26 25.53 12.94
C LEU A 10 -10.09 25.47 11.64
N LEU A 11 -11.18 24.70 11.66
CA LEU A 11 -12.15 24.66 10.55
C LEU A 11 -12.82 26.02 10.32
N PHE A 12 -13.19 26.75 11.38
CA PHE A 12 -13.72 28.12 11.26
C PHE A 12 -12.67 29.12 10.77
N PHE A 13 -11.39 28.95 11.18
CA PHE A 13 -10.30 29.81 10.70
C PHE A 13 -9.98 29.55 9.22
N LEU A 14 -10.01 28.28 8.78
CA LEU A 14 -9.90 27.90 7.36
C LEU A 14 -11.10 28.42 6.53
N LEU A 15 -12.32 28.34 7.06
CA LEU A 15 -13.50 28.92 6.43
C LEU A 15 -13.42 30.46 6.36
N ALA A 16 -12.90 31.12 7.39
CA ALA A 16 -12.73 32.57 7.43
C ALA A 16 -11.63 33.08 6.47
N LEU A 17 -10.55 32.30 6.28
CA LEU A 17 -9.52 32.58 5.26
C LEU A 17 -10.09 32.46 3.83
N LEU A 18 -11.00 31.51 3.61
CA LEU A 18 -11.71 31.35 2.33
C LEU A 18 -12.67 32.51 2.01
N CYS A 19 -13.14 33.25 3.01
CA CYS A 19 -14.02 34.40 2.83
C CYS A 19 -13.27 35.77 2.67
N ALA A 20 -11.98 35.82 3.01
CA ALA A 20 -11.25 37.09 3.09
C ALA A 20 -10.62 37.58 1.77
N THR A 21 -10.70 36.85 0.64
CA THR A 21 -10.06 37.17 -0.64
C THR A 21 -11.02 37.76 -1.70
N ALA A 22 -12.15 38.31 -1.31
CA ALA A 22 -13.17 38.85 -2.24
C ALA A 22 -12.96 40.32 -2.64
N GLY A 23 -11.73 40.73 -2.87
CA GLY A 23 -11.48 42.14 -3.12
C GLY A 23 -10.40 42.51 -4.13
N GLN A 24 -10.42 41.95 -5.37
CA GLN A 24 -9.75 42.55 -6.54
C GLN A 24 -10.29 41.90 -7.84
N ALA A 25 -11.31 42.50 -8.45
CA ALA A 25 -11.81 42.04 -9.75
C ALA A 25 -12.66 43.12 -10.42
N GLN A 26 -12.09 43.90 -11.26
CA GLN A 26 -12.90 44.73 -12.17
C GLN A 26 -12.60 44.50 -13.66
N GLU A 27 -11.46 43.93 -14.06
CA GLU A 27 -11.17 43.50 -15.44
C GLU A 27 -11.46 41.99 -15.69
N GLU A 28 -11.45 41.14 -14.68
CA GLU A 28 -11.83 39.72 -14.79
C GLU A 28 -13.35 39.53 -15.00
N VAL A 29 -14.18 40.47 -14.57
CA VAL A 29 -15.65 40.35 -14.61
C VAL A 29 -16.21 40.26 -16.03
N THR A 30 -15.61 40.95 -17.01
CA THR A 30 -16.08 40.95 -18.41
C THR A 30 -15.76 39.65 -19.15
N ASN A 31 -14.58 39.10 -18.94
CA ASN A 31 -14.16 37.85 -19.58
C ASN A 31 -14.88 36.63 -18.96
N GLN A 32 -15.08 36.66 -17.65
CA GLN A 32 -15.83 35.63 -16.93
C GLN A 32 -17.30 35.63 -17.38
N SER A 33 -17.91 36.81 -17.55
CA SER A 33 -19.29 36.95 -18.01
C SER A 33 -19.52 36.43 -19.43
N SER A 34 -18.56 36.66 -20.35
CA SER A 34 -18.67 36.16 -21.74
C SER A 34 -18.52 34.61 -21.80
N TYR A 35 -17.69 34.03 -20.96
CA TYR A 35 -17.58 32.57 -20.85
C TYR A 35 -18.86 31.95 -20.29
N GLU A 36 -19.43 32.54 -19.21
CA GLU A 36 -20.67 32.04 -18.58
C GLU A 36 -21.86 32.13 -19.55
N GLU A 37 -21.91 33.16 -20.40
CA GLU A 37 -22.92 33.25 -21.44
C GLU A 37 -22.75 32.14 -22.49
N ALA A 38 -21.55 31.88 -22.94
CA ALA A 38 -21.25 30.79 -23.86
C ALA A 38 -21.58 29.39 -23.26
N GLU A 39 -21.29 29.20 -21.98
CA GLU A 39 -21.61 27.96 -21.26
C GLU A 39 -23.12 27.78 -21.15
N LYS A 40 -23.86 28.85 -20.88
CA LYS A 40 -25.33 28.82 -20.85
C LYS A 40 -25.92 28.47 -22.21
N GLU A 41 -25.41 29.06 -23.31
CA GLU A 41 -25.85 28.73 -24.68
C GLU A 41 -25.56 27.26 -24.99
N PHE A 42 -24.42 26.72 -24.58
CA PHE A 42 -24.13 25.30 -24.73
C PHE A 42 -25.10 24.42 -23.93
N GLN A 43 -25.44 24.77 -22.71
CA GLN A 43 -26.35 23.98 -21.84
C GLN A 43 -27.78 23.93 -22.43
N ILE A 44 -28.24 24.98 -23.08
CA ILE A 44 -29.57 25.01 -23.74
C ILE A 44 -29.55 24.45 -25.17
N GLY A 45 -28.40 23.97 -25.66
CA GLY A 45 -28.24 23.31 -26.93
C GLY A 45 -27.97 24.22 -28.13
N HIS A 46 -27.72 25.52 -27.91
CA HIS A 46 -27.37 26.48 -28.95
C HIS A 46 -25.88 26.46 -29.26
N ILE A 47 -25.40 25.30 -29.76
CA ILE A 47 -23.98 24.98 -29.92
C ILE A 47 -23.23 25.99 -30.80
N ASP A 48 -23.82 26.42 -31.92
CA ASP A 48 -23.19 27.36 -32.84
C ASP A 48 -22.98 28.75 -32.17
N GLN A 49 -23.95 29.20 -31.36
CA GLN A 49 -23.85 30.45 -30.63
C GLN A 49 -22.76 30.37 -29.54
N ALA A 50 -22.70 29.26 -28.82
CA ALA A 50 -21.64 29.03 -27.85
C ALA A 50 -20.23 29.09 -28.48
N ILE A 51 -20.05 28.44 -29.64
CA ILE A 51 -18.77 28.49 -30.40
C ILE A 51 -18.48 29.94 -30.83
N GLN A 52 -19.45 30.66 -31.36
CA GLN A 52 -19.26 32.04 -31.80
C GLN A 52 -18.82 32.97 -30.65
N LEU A 53 -19.48 32.87 -29.51
CA LEU A 53 -19.11 33.65 -28.30
C LEU A 53 -17.72 33.35 -27.80
N LEU A 54 -17.34 32.04 -27.77
CA LEU A 54 -16.01 31.65 -27.34
C LEU A 54 -14.94 32.10 -28.33
N ASP A 55 -15.13 31.93 -29.63
CA ASP A 55 -14.17 32.34 -30.67
C ASP A 55 -13.97 33.88 -30.70
N GLN A 56 -14.97 34.67 -30.39
CA GLN A 56 -14.86 36.13 -30.28
C GLN A 56 -13.97 36.58 -29.13
N HIS A 57 -13.95 35.84 -28.03
CA HIS A 57 -13.28 36.22 -26.80
C HIS A 57 -12.06 35.35 -26.47
N ILE A 58 -11.77 34.31 -27.24
CA ILE A 58 -10.72 33.31 -26.94
C ILE A 58 -9.34 33.94 -26.71
N ASN A 59 -9.03 35.03 -27.44
CA ASN A 59 -7.74 35.72 -27.31
C ASN A 59 -7.63 36.63 -26.09
N SER A 60 -8.74 36.89 -25.40
CA SER A 60 -8.78 37.66 -24.15
C SER A 60 -8.81 36.76 -22.91
N TYR A 61 -9.04 35.46 -23.09
CA TYR A 61 -9.05 34.52 -21.98
C TYR A 61 -7.63 34.11 -21.61
N GLU A 62 -7.35 34.00 -20.32
CA GLU A 62 -6.05 33.60 -19.79
C GLU A 62 -6.19 32.50 -18.69
N GLY A 63 -5.17 31.70 -18.51
CA GLY A 63 -5.06 30.73 -17.42
C GLY A 63 -6.22 29.73 -17.35
N THR A 64 -6.87 29.62 -16.20
CA THR A 64 -7.97 28.67 -15.99
C THR A 64 -9.19 28.93 -16.88
N LEU A 65 -9.46 30.19 -17.18
CA LEU A 65 -10.59 30.58 -18.05
C LEU A 65 -10.33 30.14 -19.49
N LEU A 66 -9.10 30.29 -20.00
CA LEU A 66 -8.69 29.80 -21.32
C LEU A 66 -8.79 28.26 -21.41
N VAL A 67 -8.36 27.55 -20.37
CA VAL A 67 -8.51 26.08 -20.28
C VAL A 67 -9.99 25.69 -20.33
N SER A 68 -10.85 26.40 -19.58
CA SER A 68 -12.30 26.18 -19.59
C SER A 68 -12.92 26.46 -20.95
N ALA A 69 -12.48 27.52 -21.64
CA ALA A 69 -12.94 27.86 -22.98
C ALA A 69 -12.52 26.79 -24.02
N TYR A 70 -11.28 26.32 -24.00
CA TYR A 70 -10.85 25.20 -24.86
C TYR A 70 -11.63 23.91 -24.57
N ARG A 71 -11.91 23.63 -23.30
CA ARG A 71 -12.78 22.50 -22.92
C ARG A 71 -14.16 22.64 -23.54
N LEU A 72 -14.79 23.79 -23.36
CA LEU A 72 -16.15 24.04 -23.86
C LEU A 72 -16.22 23.99 -25.40
N LEU A 73 -15.22 24.57 -26.10
CA LEU A 73 -15.08 24.44 -27.56
C LEU A 73 -14.93 22.98 -28.02
N ALA A 74 -14.12 22.18 -27.32
CA ALA A 74 -13.99 20.77 -27.62
C ALA A 74 -15.34 20.03 -27.43
N LEU A 75 -16.08 20.34 -26.37
CA LEU A 75 -17.41 19.78 -26.11
C LEU A 75 -18.44 20.21 -27.17
N CYS A 76 -18.42 21.47 -27.56
CA CYS A 76 -19.27 21.99 -28.64
C CYS A 76 -19.02 21.22 -29.95
N HIS A 77 -17.77 21.03 -30.32
CA HIS A 77 -17.44 20.29 -31.54
C HIS A 77 -17.72 18.80 -31.44
N LEU A 78 -17.63 18.20 -30.26
CA LEU A 78 -18.10 16.84 -30.03
C LEU A 78 -19.62 16.71 -30.17
N ALA A 79 -20.38 17.70 -29.70
CA ALA A 79 -21.83 17.74 -29.87
C ALA A 79 -22.24 17.84 -31.37
N GLN A 80 -21.38 18.47 -32.18
CA GLN A 80 -21.53 18.53 -33.65
C GLN A 80 -20.95 17.32 -34.41
N ASP A 81 -20.47 16.32 -33.69
CA ASP A 81 -19.75 15.14 -34.22
C ASP A 81 -18.48 15.50 -35.03
N ASN A 82 -17.92 16.71 -34.82
CA ASN A 82 -16.70 17.17 -35.45
C ASN A 82 -15.47 16.76 -34.62
N GLN A 83 -15.13 15.50 -34.72
CA GLN A 83 -14.04 14.91 -33.96
C GLN A 83 -12.66 15.55 -34.22
N GLN A 84 -12.44 16.04 -35.46
CA GLN A 84 -11.17 16.67 -35.84
C GLN A 84 -10.93 18.00 -35.08
N LYS A 85 -11.93 18.88 -35.08
CA LYS A 85 -11.84 20.16 -34.34
C LYS A 85 -11.82 19.93 -32.82
N ALA A 86 -12.64 19.01 -32.31
CA ALA A 86 -12.62 18.64 -30.92
C ALA A 86 -11.23 18.18 -30.48
N THR A 87 -10.56 17.33 -31.29
CA THR A 87 -9.16 16.90 -31.05
C THR A 87 -8.18 18.07 -31.03
N GLN A 88 -8.36 19.04 -31.91
CA GLN A 88 -7.53 20.25 -31.94
C GLN A 88 -7.65 21.06 -30.65
N TYR A 89 -8.88 21.31 -30.15
CA TYR A 89 -9.10 22.05 -28.91
C TYR A 89 -8.63 21.28 -27.67
N VAL A 90 -8.78 19.96 -27.66
CA VAL A 90 -8.16 19.13 -26.60
C VAL A 90 -6.64 19.25 -26.61
N SER A 91 -6.02 19.33 -27.79
CA SER A 91 -4.58 19.55 -27.91
C SER A 91 -4.16 20.91 -27.36
N LEU A 92 -4.92 21.98 -27.65
CA LEU A 92 -4.68 23.33 -27.12
C LEU A 92 -4.90 23.37 -25.60
N LEU A 93 -5.94 22.75 -25.11
CA LEU A 93 -6.22 22.60 -23.68
C LEU A 93 -5.04 21.95 -22.94
N LEU A 94 -4.56 20.82 -23.47
CA LEU A 94 -3.43 20.09 -22.86
C LEU A 94 -2.09 20.82 -23.01
N LYS A 95 -1.96 21.69 -24.01
CA LYS A 95 -0.79 22.58 -24.13
C LYS A 95 -0.82 23.68 -23.07
N GLU A 96 -2.00 24.22 -22.77
CA GLU A 96 -2.19 25.24 -21.74
C GLU A 96 -2.15 24.64 -20.31
N ASN A 97 -2.80 23.52 -20.12
CA ASN A 97 -2.75 22.75 -18.87
C ASN A 97 -2.39 21.28 -19.14
N PRO A 98 -1.09 20.93 -19.12
CA PRO A 98 -0.64 19.56 -19.32
C PRO A 98 -1.20 18.54 -18.31
N TYR A 99 -1.60 19.02 -17.14
CA TYR A 99 -2.13 18.22 -16.03
C TYR A 99 -3.67 18.15 -15.98
N TYR A 100 -4.34 18.73 -16.98
CA TYR A 100 -5.80 18.79 -17.02
C TYR A 100 -6.42 17.37 -16.94
N SER A 101 -7.33 17.16 -16.02
CA SER A 101 -8.12 15.93 -15.91
C SER A 101 -9.57 16.17 -16.25
N SER A 102 -10.19 15.27 -17.02
CA SER A 102 -11.64 15.35 -17.29
C SER A 102 -12.43 15.26 -16.00
N THR A 103 -13.49 16.04 -15.91
CA THR A 103 -14.42 16.04 -14.78
C THR A 103 -15.52 14.99 -14.99
N LEU A 104 -16.29 14.71 -13.95
CA LEU A 104 -17.46 13.82 -14.04
C LEU A 104 -18.51 14.31 -15.04
N ASN A 105 -18.60 15.64 -15.22
CA ASN A 105 -19.56 16.25 -16.14
C ASN A 105 -19.11 16.20 -17.60
N ASP A 106 -17.89 15.73 -17.86
CA ASP A 106 -17.38 15.58 -19.21
C ASP A 106 -17.88 14.27 -19.85
N PRO A 107 -18.35 14.31 -21.10
CA PRO A 107 -18.69 13.10 -21.84
C PRO A 107 -17.49 12.14 -21.93
N GLU A 108 -17.75 10.83 -21.92
CA GLU A 108 -16.69 9.81 -22.03
C GLU A 108 -15.85 9.98 -23.32
N ARG A 109 -16.48 10.36 -24.42
CA ARG A 109 -15.78 10.69 -25.68
C ARG A 109 -14.73 11.78 -25.50
N PHE A 110 -14.99 12.79 -24.67
CA PHE A 110 -14.03 13.85 -24.37
C PHE A 110 -12.90 13.32 -23.47
N ALA A 111 -13.24 12.54 -22.47
CA ALA A 111 -12.23 11.91 -21.61
C ALA A 111 -11.32 10.96 -22.39
N ASP A 112 -11.86 10.20 -23.34
CA ASP A 112 -11.09 9.35 -24.26
C ASP A 112 -10.15 10.17 -25.16
N MET A 113 -10.60 11.32 -25.63
CA MET A 113 -9.76 12.21 -26.43
C MET A 113 -8.58 12.77 -25.63
N ILE A 114 -8.80 13.15 -24.38
CA ILE A 114 -7.72 13.56 -23.47
C ILE A 114 -6.72 12.42 -23.28
N ARG A 115 -7.21 11.20 -23.00
CA ARG A 115 -6.38 10.00 -22.90
C ARG A 115 -5.59 9.72 -24.19
N ALA A 116 -6.23 9.82 -25.35
CA ALA A 116 -5.61 9.58 -26.64
C ALA A 116 -4.54 10.64 -26.99
N GLN A 117 -4.82 11.92 -26.71
CA GLN A 117 -3.91 13.04 -26.95
C GLN A 117 -2.67 12.98 -26.04
N ARG A 118 -2.80 12.47 -24.85
CA ARG A 118 -1.67 12.15 -23.97
C ARG A 118 -0.85 10.96 -24.47
N SER A 119 -1.00 10.62 -25.77
CA SER A 119 -0.22 9.59 -26.47
C SER A 119 -0.49 8.15 -26.05
N GLY A 120 -1.64 7.86 -25.46
CA GLY A 120 -1.94 6.55 -24.86
C GLY A 120 -0.97 6.17 -23.75
N LYS A 121 -0.28 7.13 -23.17
CA LYS A 121 0.60 6.95 -22.03
C LYS A 121 -0.23 6.75 -20.77
N VAL A 122 0.16 5.80 -19.97
CA VAL A 122 -0.49 5.55 -18.70
C VAL A 122 -0.25 6.74 -17.76
N THR A 123 -1.33 7.34 -17.26
CA THR A 123 -1.24 8.45 -16.31
C THR A 123 -1.24 7.92 -14.89
N LEU A 124 -0.48 8.54 -14.03
CA LEU A 124 -0.40 8.26 -12.61
C LEU A 124 -0.64 9.54 -11.80
N VAL A 125 -1.08 9.40 -10.57
CA VAL A 125 -1.37 10.51 -9.67
C VAL A 125 -0.45 10.49 -8.44
N THR A 126 0.04 9.32 -8.07
CA THR A 126 0.76 9.10 -6.81
C THR A 126 2.09 9.87 -6.71
N ALA A 127 2.79 10.13 -7.83
CA ALA A 127 4.12 10.73 -7.76
C ALA A 127 4.13 12.25 -7.53
N SER A 128 3.01 12.95 -7.79
CA SER A 128 2.92 14.42 -7.66
C SER A 128 1.56 14.94 -7.16
N HIS A 129 0.65 14.05 -6.74
CA HIS A 129 -0.76 14.35 -6.44
C HIS A 129 -1.55 14.98 -7.60
N GLN A 130 -0.98 14.98 -8.79
CA GLN A 130 -1.63 15.39 -10.05
C GLN A 130 -1.36 14.36 -11.14
N ALA A 131 -2.27 14.29 -12.12
CA ALA A 131 -2.11 13.38 -13.25
C ALA A 131 -0.85 13.75 -14.06
N GLU A 132 0.11 12.84 -14.10
CA GLU A 132 1.35 12.98 -14.89
C GLU A 132 1.67 11.70 -15.65
N THR A 133 2.60 11.75 -16.57
CA THR A 133 3.04 10.57 -17.32
C THR A 133 4.18 9.85 -16.59
N LEU A 134 4.35 8.55 -16.87
CA LEU A 134 5.45 7.76 -16.30
C LEU A 134 6.82 8.36 -16.59
N GLU A 135 6.99 8.97 -17.77
CA GLU A 135 8.25 9.58 -18.18
C GLU A 135 8.62 10.79 -17.35
N GLU A 136 7.61 11.54 -16.89
CA GLU A 136 7.79 12.78 -16.13
C GLU A 136 7.77 12.58 -14.62
N ALA A 137 7.41 11.38 -14.16
CA ALA A 137 7.44 11.05 -12.74
C ALA A 137 8.88 11.15 -12.19
N PRO A 138 9.07 11.79 -11.02
CA PRO A 138 10.42 12.08 -10.49
C PRO A 138 11.17 10.85 -9.96
N VAL A 139 10.50 9.71 -9.84
CA VAL A 139 11.03 8.43 -9.35
C VAL A 139 10.57 7.29 -10.27
N PRO A 140 11.21 6.11 -10.24
CA PRO A 140 10.70 4.94 -10.92
C PRO A 140 9.32 4.55 -10.38
N VAL A 141 8.38 4.28 -11.28
CA VAL A 141 7.00 3.88 -10.93
C VAL A 141 6.65 2.58 -11.64
N THR A 142 5.98 1.67 -10.93
CA THR A 142 5.33 0.50 -11.51
C THR A 142 3.84 0.73 -11.50
N ILE A 143 3.19 0.61 -12.66
CA ILE A 143 1.74 0.61 -12.78
C ILE A 143 1.29 -0.82 -13.08
N ILE A 144 0.36 -1.32 -12.29
CA ILE A 144 -0.20 -2.66 -12.41
C ILE A 144 -1.69 -2.47 -12.71
N THR A 145 -2.11 -2.86 -13.90
CA THR A 145 -3.50 -2.73 -14.35
C THR A 145 -4.36 -3.89 -13.88
N GLU A 146 -5.67 -3.75 -13.95
CA GLU A 146 -6.62 -4.84 -13.66
C GLU A 146 -6.29 -6.10 -14.49
N GLU A 147 -5.93 -5.95 -15.78
CA GLU A 147 -5.55 -7.09 -16.63
C GLU A 147 -4.28 -7.79 -16.13
N MET A 148 -3.30 -7.05 -15.63
CA MET A 148 -2.09 -7.61 -15.04
C MET A 148 -2.40 -8.38 -13.75
N ILE A 149 -3.29 -7.85 -12.90
CA ILE A 149 -3.74 -8.56 -11.68
C ILE A 149 -4.41 -9.88 -12.05
N ARG A 150 -5.28 -9.86 -13.06
CA ARG A 150 -5.95 -11.06 -13.56
C ARG A 150 -4.98 -12.06 -14.22
N ALA A 151 -3.94 -11.56 -14.91
CA ALA A 151 -2.99 -12.41 -15.63
C ALA A 151 -2.19 -13.35 -14.71
N ILE A 152 -1.96 -13.00 -13.44
CA ILE A 152 -1.29 -13.87 -12.47
C ILE A 152 -2.27 -14.69 -11.63
N HIS A 153 -3.58 -14.50 -11.82
CA HIS A 153 -4.61 -15.07 -10.95
C HIS A 153 -4.30 -14.85 -9.45
N ALA A 154 -4.00 -13.58 -9.11
CA ALA A 154 -3.55 -13.22 -7.78
C ALA A 154 -4.52 -13.67 -6.68
N ARG A 155 -3.99 -14.21 -5.60
CA ARG A 155 -4.75 -14.62 -4.42
C ARG A 155 -5.02 -13.39 -3.52
N ASP A 156 -3.97 -12.61 -3.29
CA ASP A 156 -3.94 -11.42 -2.43
C ASP A 156 -3.08 -10.30 -3.04
N LEU A 157 -2.99 -9.17 -2.35
CA LEU A 157 -2.18 -8.02 -2.78
C LEU A 157 -0.67 -8.34 -2.75
N ARG A 158 -0.21 -9.19 -1.84
CA ARG A 158 1.18 -9.65 -1.76
C ARG A 158 1.62 -10.35 -3.05
N ASP A 159 0.79 -11.25 -3.59
CA ASP A 159 1.07 -11.93 -4.85
C ASP A 159 1.25 -10.93 -6.00
N VAL A 160 0.37 -9.92 -6.08
CA VAL A 160 0.43 -8.88 -7.12
C VAL A 160 1.73 -8.09 -7.03
N LEU A 161 2.04 -7.60 -5.83
CA LEU A 161 3.21 -6.75 -5.62
C LEU A 161 4.51 -7.52 -5.87
N CYS A 162 4.60 -8.76 -5.38
CA CYS A 162 5.78 -9.60 -5.61
C CYS A 162 5.98 -10.01 -7.08
N ALA A 163 4.91 -10.10 -7.88
CA ALA A 163 5.00 -10.44 -9.29
C ALA A 163 5.48 -9.27 -10.17
N TYR A 164 5.05 -8.04 -9.85
CA TYR A 164 5.24 -6.91 -10.75
C TYR A 164 6.14 -5.80 -10.22
N VAL A 165 6.47 -5.79 -8.91
CA VAL A 165 7.36 -4.76 -8.36
C VAL A 165 8.76 -5.34 -8.21
N PRO A 166 9.75 -4.86 -8.99
CA PRO A 166 11.13 -5.33 -8.89
C PRO A 166 11.68 -5.18 -7.48
N GLY A 167 12.39 -6.19 -6.99
CA GLY A 167 13.03 -6.18 -5.67
C GLY A 167 12.11 -6.45 -4.49
N MET A 168 10.80 -6.65 -4.72
CA MET A 168 9.86 -6.98 -3.66
C MET A 168 9.78 -8.48 -3.40
N THR A 169 9.79 -8.87 -2.14
CA THR A 169 9.78 -10.27 -1.71
C THR A 169 8.85 -10.49 -0.52
N PRO A 170 8.12 -11.63 -0.47
CA PRO A 170 7.23 -11.91 0.64
C PRO A 170 8.02 -12.35 1.88
N VAL A 171 7.53 -11.94 3.02
CA VAL A 171 7.97 -12.38 4.34
C VAL A 171 6.74 -12.86 5.11
N GLU A 172 6.91 -13.89 5.93
CA GLU A 172 5.84 -14.56 6.66
C GLU A 172 6.05 -14.36 8.15
N GLY A 173 5.32 -13.41 8.73
CA GLY A 173 5.37 -13.12 10.17
C GLY A 173 4.03 -13.33 10.85
N GLU A 174 3.82 -12.66 11.96
CA GLU A 174 2.50 -12.54 12.58
C GLU A 174 1.49 -11.92 11.61
N GLU A 175 1.98 -11.04 10.74
CA GLU A 175 1.27 -10.47 9.60
C GLU A 175 1.86 -10.98 8.29
N VAL A 176 1.10 -10.86 7.21
CA VAL A 176 1.65 -10.93 5.85
C VAL A 176 2.51 -9.69 5.64
N ASN A 177 3.77 -9.87 5.31
CA ASN A 177 4.74 -8.79 5.22
C ASN A 177 5.50 -8.83 3.87
N LEU A 178 6.14 -7.71 3.54
CA LEU A 178 6.94 -7.52 2.34
C LEU A 178 8.29 -6.89 2.71
N SER A 179 9.35 -7.37 2.10
CA SER A 179 10.67 -6.75 2.12
C SER A 179 10.98 -6.14 0.75
N MET A 180 11.70 -5.03 0.73
CA MET A 180 12.10 -4.37 -0.50
C MET A 180 13.49 -3.73 -0.36
N ARG A 181 14.34 -3.92 -1.39
CA ARG A 181 15.66 -3.28 -1.52
C ARG A 181 16.59 -3.52 -0.32
N GLY A 182 16.50 -4.69 0.29
CA GLY A 182 17.36 -5.05 1.41
C GLY A 182 16.92 -4.47 2.76
N ILE A 183 15.70 -3.94 2.86
CA ILE A 183 15.14 -3.47 4.11
C ILE A 183 13.96 -4.35 4.49
N ASN A 184 14.08 -4.98 5.65
CA ASN A 184 13.04 -5.78 6.27
C ASN A 184 12.76 -5.22 7.67
N ALA A 185 11.50 -5.24 8.08
CA ALA A 185 11.05 -4.88 9.42
C ALA A 185 10.24 -6.02 10.03
N TYR A 186 9.99 -5.96 11.32
CA TYR A 186 9.19 -6.96 12.03
C TYR A 186 7.76 -7.03 11.50
N SER A 187 7.16 -5.90 11.16
CA SER A 187 5.85 -5.81 10.50
C SER A 187 5.92 -4.98 9.22
N GLN A 188 4.79 -4.83 8.53
CA GLN A 188 4.70 -4.12 7.23
C GLN A 188 4.74 -2.59 7.43
N GLU A 189 5.81 -2.05 8.01
CA GLU A 189 5.95 -0.66 8.41
C GLU A 189 6.85 0.20 7.50
N ASN A 190 7.46 -0.39 6.48
CA ASN A 190 8.38 0.31 5.58
C ASN A 190 7.78 0.66 4.22
N ILE A 191 6.55 0.21 3.94
CA ILE A 191 5.82 0.44 2.70
C ILE A 191 4.48 1.07 3.05
N LEU A 192 4.25 2.26 2.54
CA LEU A 192 2.97 2.94 2.69
C LEU A 192 1.96 2.39 1.70
N ILE A 193 0.82 1.91 2.19
CA ILE A 193 -0.30 1.45 1.37
C ILE A 193 -1.44 2.45 1.49
N LEU A 194 -1.95 2.88 0.32
CA LEU A 194 -3.01 3.87 0.20
C LEU A 194 -4.20 3.28 -0.56
N LEU A 195 -5.40 3.75 -0.26
CA LEU A 195 -6.61 3.53 -1.04
C LEU A 195 -7.11 4.88 -1.57
N ASN A 196 -7.01 5.10 -2.88
CA ASN A 196 -7.34 6.38 -3.51
C ASN A 196 -6.61 7.59 -2.87
N GLY A 197 -5.36 7.38 -2.42
CA GLY A 197 -4.57 8.39 -1.72
C GLY A 197 -4.77 8.46 -0.20
N HIS A 198 -5.79 7.80 0.35
CA HIS A 198 -6.00 7.68 1.79
C HIS A 198 -5.12 6.58 2.41
N ARG A 199 -4.41 6.88 3.49
CA ARG A 199 -3.49 5.94 4.16
C ARG A 199 -4.25 4.79 4.81
N LEU A 200 -3.85 3.55 4.48
CA LEU A 200 -4.37 2.34 5.12
C LEU A 200 -3.55 1.88 6.33
N ASN A 201 -2.23 2.13 6.32
CA ASN A 201 -1.37 1.72 7.43
C ASN A 201 -1.86 2.30 8.77
N SER A 202 -1.97 1.43 9.75
CA SER A 202 -2.26 1.75 11.15
C SER A 202 -1.39 2.90 11.68
N ARG A 203 -1.94 3.71 12.57
CA ARG A 203 -1.13 4.74 13.25
C ARG A 203 -0.45 4.18 14.50
N SER A 204 -1.01 3.13 15.09
CA SER A 204 -0.44 2.48 16.26
C SER A 204 0.75 1.58 15.93
N THR A 205 0.67 0.81 14.83
CA THR A 205 1.70 -0.17 14.44
C THR A 205 2.49 0.21 13.19
N ASN A 206 2.12 1.29 12.49
CA ASN A 206 2.61 1.67 11.16
C ASN A 206 2.38 0.62 10.06
N SER A 207 1.72 -0.49 10.35
CA SER A 207 1.58 -1.61 9.42
C SER A 207 0.25 -1.63 8.66
N GLU A 208 0.24 -2.23 7.48
CA GLU A 208 -0.93 -2.65 6.72
C GLU A 208 -0.61 -3.97 6.04
N SER A 209 -1.34 -5.02 6.40
CA SER A 209 -1.11 -6.35 5.83
C SER A 209 -1.63 -6.45 4.39
N PRO A 210 -0.80 -6.79 3.40
CA PRO A 210 -1.23 -6.95 2.00
C PRO A 210 -1.91 -8.32 1.77
N ASP A 211 -2.85 -8.67 2.61
CA ASP A 211 -3.56 -9.95 2.64
C ASP A 211 -4.97 -9.88 2.01
N TYR A 212 -5.78 -10.89 2.25
CA TYR A 212 -7.14 -11.05 1.73
C TYR A 212 -8.14 -10.00 2.24
N ARG A 213 -7.80 -9.16 3.19
CA ARG A 213 -8.65 -8.04 3.60
C ARG A 213 -8.71 -6.91 2.58
N ILE A 214 -7.90 -6.99 1.53
CA ILE A 214 -7.93 -6.06 0.41
C ILE A 214 -8.52 -6.79 -0.80
N ASN A 215 -9.76 -6.46 -1.14
CA ASN A 215 -10.43 -7.00 -2.33
C ASN A 215 -9.76 -6.46 -3.60
N LEU A 216 -9.14 -7.35 -4.39
CA LEU A 216 -8.45 -6.97 -5.62
C LEU A 216 -9.41 -6.61 -6.76
N GLU A 217 -10.62 -7.17 -6.77
CA GLU A 217 -11.61 -6.98 -7.83
C GLU A 217 -12.15 -5.54 -7.89
N LYS A 218 -12.08 -4.80 -6.77
CA LYS A 218 -12.43 -3.37 -6.72
C LYS A 218 -11.42 -2.46 -7.42
N LEU A 219 -10.22 -2.98 -7.71
CA LEU A 219 -9.09 -2.16 -8.18
C LEU A 219 -9.12 -1.98 -9.69
N LYS A 220 -8.93 -0.75 -10.15
CA LYS A 220 -8.70 -0.37 -11.54
C LYS A 220 -7.22 -0.47 -11.89
N GLN A 221 -6.37 0.02 -11.00
CA GLN A 221 -4.92 -0.06 -11.10
C GLN A 221 -4.25 0.08 -9.73
N ILE A 222 -3.00 -0.35 -9.66
CA ILE A 222 -2.12 -0.11 -8.52
C ILE A 222 -0.93 0.70 -9.02
N GLU A 223 -0.63 1.81 -8.34
CA GLU A 223 0.54 2.64 -8.61
C GLU A 223 1.57 2.44 -7.52
N VAL A 224 2.78 2.02 -7.88
CA VAL A 224 3.85 1.77 -6.91
C VAL A 224 5.03 2.69 -7.19
N LEU A 225 5.25 3.66 -6.31
CA LEU A 225 6.48 4.46 -6.30
C LEU A 225 7.60 3.62 -5.68
N ARG A 226 8.70 3.43 -6.40
CA ARG A 226 9.83 2.63 -5.95
C ARG A 226 10.92 3.53 -5.37
N GLY A 227 11.06 3.54 -4.06
CA GLY A 227 12.01 4.34 -3.31
C GLY A 227 11.37 5.31 -2.31
N PRO A 228 12.17 6.15 -1.66
CA PRO A 228 11.73 7.10 -0.63
C PRO A 228 10.70 8.09 -1.15
N ALA A 229 9.61 8.29 -0.41
CA ALA A 229 8.54 9.19 -0.80
C ALA A 229 7.98 10.07 0.34
N SER A 230 8.68 10.14 1.49
CA SER A 230 8.23 10.95 2.62
C SER A 230 8.10 12.45 2.32
N SER A 231 8.77 12.96 1.29
CA SER A 231 8.60 14.36 0.86
C SER A 231 7.16 14.73 0.45
N LEU A 232 6.32 13.74 0.13
CA LEU A 232 4.90 13.93 -0.17
C LEU A 232 4.00 13.30 0.89
N TYR A 233 4.35 12.10 1.34
CA TYR A 233 3.48 11.23 2.12
C TYR A 233 3.84 11.16 3.61
N GLY A 234 5.02 11.68 4.01
CA GLY A 234 5.47 11.65 5.40
C GLY A 234 5.86 10.26 5.88
N ASN A 235 5.46 9.94 7.10
CA ASN A 235 5.78 8.70 7.80
C ASN A 235 5.40 7.42 7.00
N VAL A 236 6.19 6.35 7.15
CA VAL A 236 6.02 5.01 6.54
C VAL A 236 6.41 4.91 5.05
N ALA A 237 6.46 6.00 4.31
CA ALA A 237 6.87 6.01 2.90
C ALA A 237 8.38 5.79 2.71
N LEU A 238 8.94 4.72 3.35
CA LEU A 238 10.39 4.50 3.43
C LEU A 238 10.95 3.92 2.13
N THR A 239 10.49 2.73 1.73
CA THR A 239 11.03 1.99 0.59
C THR A 239 10.12 2.02 -0.63
N ALA A 240 8.81 2.15 -0.42
CA ALA A 240 7.80 2.28 -1.47
C ALA A 240 6.52 2.95 -0.98
N VAL A 241 5.73 3.46 -1.92
CA VAL A 241 4.32 3.82 -1.73
C VAL A 241 3.49 3.03 -2.73
N VAL A 242 2.49 2.31 -2.24
CA VAL A 242 1.54 1.51 -3.02
C VAL A 242 0.18 2.19 -2.93
N ASN A 243 -0.30 2.76 -4.02
CA ASN A 243 -1.61 3.40 -4.08
C ASN A 243 -2.59 2.53 -4.86
N LEU A 244 -3.60 2.04 -4.16
CA LEU A 244 -4.68 1.22 -4.69
C LEU A 244 -5.76 2.13 -5.26
N ILE A 245 -5.89 2.20 -6.57
CA ILE A 245 -6.90 3.00 -7.25
C ILE A 245 -8.12 2.14 -7.52
N THR A 246 -9.26 2.50 -6.95
CA THR A 246 -10.51 1.79 -7.16
C THR A 246 -11.10 2.07 -8.53
N LYS A 247 -11.97 1.17 -8.98
CA LYS A 247 -12.90 1.45 -10.06
C LYS A 247 -13.80 2.63 -9.69
N GLU A 248 -14.35 3.26 -10.69
CA GLU A 248 -15.41 4.25 -10.58
C GLU A 248 -16.75 3.62 -11.02
N GLY A 249 -17.88 4.28 -10.74
CA GLY A 249 -19.19 3.78 -11.12
C GLY A 249 -19.32 3.52 -12.61
N ARG A 250 -18.68 4.37 -13.42
CA ARG A 250 -18.63 4.21 -14.90
C ARG A 250 -17.81 3.01 -15.38
N ASP A 251 -16.83 2.54 -14.62
CA ASP A 251 -15.98 1.41 -15.01
C ASP A 251 -16.78 0.08 -14.91
N VAL A 252 -17.77 0.03 -14.02
CA VAL A 252 -18.65 -1.14 -13.81
C VAL A 252 -19.96 -1.00 -14.58
N ASP A 253 -20.60 0.16 -14.51
CA ASP A 253 -21.90 0.51 -15.12
C ASP A 253 -22.94 -0.62 -15.06
N GLY A 254 -23.20 -1.10 -13.87
CA GLY A 254 -24.11 -2.21 -13.59
C GLY A 254 -23.65 -3.01 -12.35
N LEU A 255 -23.79 -4.32 -12.45
CA LEU A 255 -23.47 -5.25 -11.38
C LEU A 255 -22.42 -6.27 -11.85
N GLU A 256 -21.31 -6.40 -11.11
CA GLU A 256 -20.34 -7.48 -11.28
C GLU A 256 -20.29 -8.30 -9.98
N PHE A 257 -20.24 -9.62 -10.08
CA PHE A 257 -20.06 -10.47 -8.90
C PHE A 257 -19.34 -11.77 -9.29
N GLY A 258 -18.73 -12.39 -8.29
CA GLY A 258 -18.03 -13.65 -8.52
C GLY A 258 -17.85 -14.44 -7.25
N ALA A 259 -17.60 -15.73 -7.45
CA ALA A 259 -17.27 -16.65 -6.37
C ALA A 259 -16.22 -17.66 -6.83
N GLY A 260 -15.36 -18.08 -5.91
CA GLY A 260 -14.32 -19.06 -6.13
C GLY A 260 -14.19 -20.03 -4.97
N TYR A 261 -13.78 -21.26 -5.29
CA TYR A 261 -13.48 -22.30 -4.32
C TYR A 261 -12.19 -23.01 -4.69
N GLY A 262 -11.39 -23.38 -3.69
CA GLY A 262 -10.09 -23.98 -3.93
C GLY A 262 -9.52 -24.81 -2.77
N SER A 263 -8.27 -25.15 -2.93
CA SER A 263 -7.49 -25.92 -1.96
C SER A 263 -7.44 -25.25 -0.59
N GLY A 264 -7.41 -26.02 0.50
CA GLY A 264 -7.43 -25.52 1.87
C GLY A 264 -8.81 -24.99 2.29
N ASP A 265 -9.87 -25.45 1.63
CA ASP A 265 -11.24 -24.97 1.76
C ASP A 265 -11.36 -23.45 1.57
N ALA A 266 -10.48 -22.91 0.71
CA ALA A 266 -10.51 -21.50 0.38
C ALA A 266 -11.79 -21.17 -0.38
N PHE A 267 -12.53 -20.20 0.13
CA PHE A 267 -13.70 -19.63 -0.49
C PHE A 267 -13.52 -18.12 -0.61
N LYS A 268 -13.72 -17.57 -1.81
CA LYS A 268 -13.78 -16.13 -2.02
C LYS A 268 -15.06 -15.74 -2.75
N SER A 269 -15.58 -14.57 -2.46
CA SER A 269 -16.69 -13.99 -3.19
C SER A 269 -16.59 -12.47 -3.21
N TYR A 270 -17.19 -11.86 -4.22
CA TYR A 270 -17.26 -10.41 -4.30
C TYR A 270 -18.51 -9.94 -5.04
N VAL A 271 -18.88 -8.70 -4.77
CA VAL A 271 -19.93 -7.96 -5.48
C VAL A 271 -19.43 -6.53 -5.71
N LEU A 272 -19.58 -6.03 -6.93
CA LEU A 272 -19.31 -4.66 -7.31
C LEU A 272 -20.57 -4.08 -7.96
N PHE A 273 -20.93 -2.89 -7.56
CA PHE A 273 -21.99 -2.13 -8.20
C PHE A 273 -21.46 -0.76 -8.58
N GLY A 274 -21.70 -0.35 -9.80
CA GLY A 274 -21.28 0.96 -10.28
C GLY A 274 -22.36 1.64 -11.09
N LYS A 275 -22.52 2.95 -10.90
CA LYS A 275 -23.42 3.76 -11.72
C LYS A 275 -22.93 5.20 -11.79
N ARG A 276 -22.85 5.71 -13.01
CA ARG A 276 -22.63 7.11 -13.27
C ARG A 276 -23.94 7.79 -13.65
N LEU A 277 -24.22 8.90 -13.01
CA LEU A 277 -25.29 9.84 -13.31
C LEU A 277 -24.67 11.14 -13.87
N VAL A 278 -25.51 12.09 -14.27
CA VAL A 278 -25.03 13.33 -14.91
C VAL A 278 -24.03 14.10 -14.02
N GLU A 279 -24.33 14.23 -12.73
CA GLU A 279 -23.49 15.00 -11.79
C GLU A 279 -22.82 14.16 -10.71
N SER A 280 -22.99 12.84 -10.74
CA SER A 280 -22.46 11.98 -9.70
C SER A 280 -22.00 10.64 -10.23
N ASP A 281 -21.06 10.04 -9.51
CA ASP A 281 -20.54 8.69 -9.76
C ASP A 281 -20.55 7.92 -8.44
N LEU A 282 -21.17 6.74 -8.46
CA LEU A 282 -21.26 5.85 -7.31
C LEU A 282 -20.61 4.52 -7.64
N PHE A 283 -19.68 4.08 -6.83
CA PHE A 283 -19.08 2.76 -6.87
C PHE A 283 -19.16 2.10 -5.49
N ILE A 284 -19.67 0.88 -5.42
CA ILE A 284 -19.83 0.08 -4.20
C ILE A 284 -19.12 -1.24 -4.40
N TRP A 285 -18.44 -1.72 -3.36
CA TRP A 285 -17.81 -3.04 -3.36
C TRP A 285 -18.06 -3.78 -2.06
N ALA A 286 -18.09 -5.10 -2.16
CA ALA A 286 -18.01 -6.02 -1.04
C ALA A 286 -17.22 -7.25 -1.47
N GLY A 287 -16.31 -7.70 -0.65
CA GLY A 287 -15.51 -8.90 -0.85
C GLY A 287 -15.37 -9.70 0.44
N LEU A 288 -15.28 -11.01 0.31
CA LEU A 288 -15.16 -11.94 1.43
C LEU A 288 -14.17 -13.05 1.05
N TYR A 289 -13.34 -13.44 2.02
CA TYR A 289 -12.44 -14.58 1.91
C TYR A 289 -12.45 -15.39 3.20
N SER A 290 -12.48 -16.72 3.07
CA SER A 290 -12.37 -17.69 4.18
C SER A 290 -11.55 -18.89 3.73
N ALA A 291 -10.73 -19.44 4.61
CA ALA A 291 -9.96 -20.65 4.36
C ALA A 291 -9.64 -21.37 5.66
N ASN A 292 -9.62 -22.69 5.65
CA ASN A 292 -9.10 -23.49 6.77
C ASN A 292 -7.57 -23.41 6.86
N GLY A 293 -6.91 -23.00 5.76
CA GLY A 293 -5.47 -23.01 5.63
C GLY A 293 -4.89 -24.39 5.32
N TYR A 294 -3.55 -24.45 5.39
CA TYR A 294 -2.81 -25.67 5.03
C TYR A 294 -2.16 -26.27 6.26
N LYS A 295 -2.50 -27.52 6.55
CA LYS A 295 -1.92 -28.29 7.64
C LYS A 295 -0.61 -28.94 7.18
N HIS A 296 0.49 -28.59 7.82
CA HIS A 296 1.79 -29.22 7.64
C HIS A 296 2.09 -30.14 8.82
N THR A 297 2.27 -31.43 8.58
CA THR A 297 2.78 -32.37 9.58
C THR A 297 4.29 -32.26 9.62
N ILE A 298 4.84 -31.97 10.78
CA ILE A 298 6.26 -31.83 11.03
C ILE A 298 6.74 -33.06 11.81
N GLY A 299 7.62 -33.85 11.21
CA GLY A 299 8.31 -34.93 11.93
C GLY A 299 9.64 -34.45 12.52
N LYS A 300 10.16 -35.16 13.49
CA LYS A 300 11.43 -34.82 14.18
C LYS A 300 12.62 -34.56 13.25
N ASP A 301 12.69 -35.33 12.15
CA ASP A 301 13.75 -35.25 11.15
C ASP A 301 13.36 -34.32 9.96
N SER A 302 12.23 -33.63 10.07
CA SER A 302 11.79 -32.72 9.03
C SER A 302 12.71 -31.51 8.96
N PRO A 303 13.11 -31.05 7.75
CA PRO A 303 13.84 -29.80 7.61
C PRO A 303 13.02 -28.58 8.08
N TYR A 304 11.72 -28.77 8.29
CA TYR A 304 10.81 -27.73 8.82
C TYR A 304 10.70 -27.76 10.36
N ALA A 305 11.27 -28.77 11.04
CA ALA A 305 11.30 -28.83 12.49
C ALA A 305 12.36 -27.90 13.11
N TYR A 306 13.13 -27.19 12.29
CA TYR A 306 14.19 -26.33 12.73
C TYR A 306 13.66 -25.22 13.65
N GLY A 307 14.27 -25.07 14.82
CA GLY A 307 13.89 -24.09 15.83
C GLY A 307 12.57 -24.33 16.56
N LEU A 308 11.86 -25.42 16.26
CA LEU A 308 10.63 -25.76 16.97
C LEU A 308 10.87 -26.66 18.18
N VAL A 309 10.11 -26.43 19.26
CA VAL A 309 10.12 -27.27 20.45
C VAL A 309 8.66 -27.61 20.82
N PRO A 310 8.24 -28.89 20.85
CA PRO A 310 8.92 -30.06 20.28
C PRO A 310 9.06 -29.96 18.75
N ARG A 311 9.96 -30.75 18.14
CA ARG A 311 10.25 -30.75 16.71
C ARG A 311 9.24 -31.53 15.86
N ASP A 312 8.19 -32.03 16.44
CA ASP A 312 7.11 -32.75 15.74
C ASP A 312 5.75 -32.16 16.09
N GLY A 313 4.78 -32.36 15.21
CA GLY A 313 3.42 -31.83 15.38
C GLY A 313 2.86 -31.26 14.09
N TYR A 314 2.08 -30.20 14.22
CA TYR A 314 1.40 -29.60 13.10
C TYR A 314 1.66 -28.10 13.06
N LEU A 315 1.73 -27.56 11.84
CA LEU A 315 1.63 -26.13 11.55
C LEU A 315 0.43 -25.90 10.64
N TYR A 316 -0.23 -24.77 10.81
CA TYR A 316 -1.29 -24.29 9.92
C TYR A 316 -0.86 -22.96 9.31
N VAL A 317 -0.92 -22.86 8.00
CA VAL A 317 -0.54 -21.67 7.24
C VAL A 317 -1.73 -21.16 6.44
N ASP A 318 -1.87 -19.84 6.34
CA ASP A 318 -2.97 -19.16 5.62
C ASP A 318 -4.39 -19.52 6.11
N GLY A 319 -4.56 -19.71 7.41
CA GLY A 319 -5.88 -19.93 8.01
C GLY A 319 -6.63 -18.63 8.30
N TYR A 320 -7.85 -18.51 7.77
CA TYR A 320 -8.81 -17.40 7.95
C TYR A 320 -10.20 -17.93 8.36
N ASN A 321 -10.19 -19.03 9.05
CA ASN A 321 -11.39 -19.74 9.42
C ASN A 321 -12.15 -19.02 10.56
N ARG A 322 -13.48 -19.19 10.64
CA ARG A 322 -14.43 -18.65 11.65
C ARG A 322 -14.61 -17.13 11.68
N LYS A 323 -13.61 -16.34 11.33
CA LYS A 323 -13.75 -14.90 11.06
C LYS A 323 -13.20 -14.62 9.68
N PRO A 324 -14.02 -14.70 8.63
CA PRO A 324 -13.55 -14.44 7.27
C PRO A 324 -12.98 -13.04 7.13
N ALA A 325 -11.95 -12.90 6.31
CA ALA A 325 -11.49 -11.60 5.87
C ALA A 325 -12.57 -10.96 5.00
N TYR A 326 -12.81 -9.66 5.19
CA TYR A 326 -13.76 -8.93 4.36
C TYR A 326 -13.28 -7.50 4.06
N ASP A 327 -13.79 -6.98 2.97
CA ASP A 327 -13.55 -5.61 2.51
C ASP A 327 -14.83 -5.09 1.85
N PHE A 328 -15.48 -4.13 2.47
CA PHE A 328 -16.62 -3.47 1.85
C PHE A 328 -16.53 -1.95 1.98
N GLY A 329 -17.15 -1.27 1.02
CA GLY A 329 -17.14 0.18 1.03
C GLY A 329 -17.78 0.77 -0.20
N PHE A 330 -17.67 2.07 -0.31
CA PHE A 330 -18.12 2.81 -1.47
C PHE A 330 -17.29 4.07 -1.70
N THR A 331 -17.28 4.54 -2.94
CA THR A 331 -16.92 5.91 -3.29
C THR A 331 -18.12 6.58 -3.92
N TYR A 332 -18.38 7.80 -3.51
CA TYR A 332 -19.42 8.65 -4.08
C TYR A 332 -18.82 10.02 -4.42
N GLN A 333 -18.84 10.35 -5.68
CA GLN A 333 -18.42 11.67 -6.15
C GLN A 333 -19.63 12.44 -6.65
N TRP A 334 -19.77 13.67 -6.19
CA TRP A 334 -20.82 14.60 -6.59
C TRP A 334 -20.23 15.98 -6.80
N ASN A 335 -20.18 16.41 -8.04
CA ASN A 335 -19.61 17.71 -8.44
C ASN A 335 -18.16 17.86 -7.88
N LYS A 336 -17.93 18.78 -6.95
CA LYS A 336 -16.63 19.09 -6.31
C LYS A 336 -16.31 18.19 -5.10
N TRP A 337 -17.24 17.36 -4.67
CA TRP A 337 -17.17 16.56 -3.46
C TRP A 337 -16.90 15.09 -3.76
N LYS A 338 -16.05 14.47 -2.98
CA LYS A 338 -15.84 13.03 -3.02
C LYS A 338 -15.88 12.46 -1.61
N PHE A 339 -16.62 11.38 -1.44
CA PHE A 339 -16.73 10.64 -0.19
C PHE A 339 -16.21 9.23 -0.42
N MET A 340 -15.49 8.70 0.54
CA MET A 340 -15.12 7.31 0.60
C MET A 340 -15.45 6.75 1.99
N PHE A 341 -16.05 5.59 2.00
CA PHE A 341 -16.20 4.75 3.18
C PHE A 341 -15.56 3.40 2.89
N ASN A 342 -14.80 2.88 3.84
CA ASN A 342 -14.18 1.57 3.74
C ASN A 342 -14.16 0.89 5.10
N GLN A 343 -14.63 -0.34 5.16
CA GLN A 343 -14.47 -1.23 6.31
C GLN A 343 -13.79 -2.51 5.88
N GLN A 344 -12.78 -2.90 6.65
CA GLN A 344 -11.96 -4.08 6.39
C GLN A 344 -11.76 -4.87 7.67
N HIS A 345 -11.65 -6.17 7.51
CA HIS A 345 -11.28 -7.09 8.58
C HIS A 345 -10.45 -8.23 8.03
N SER A 346 -9.44 -8.64 8.78
CA SER A 346 -8.85 -9.96 8.62
C SER A 346 -8.49 -10.53 10.00
N LYS A 347 -8.55 -11.84 10.11
CA LYS A 347 -7.99 -12.58 11.24
C LYS A 347 -7.18 -13.74 10.70
N ARG A 348 -5.88 -13.64 10.82
CA ARG A 348 -4.94 -14.66 10.41
C ARG A 348 -4.50 -15.49 11.60
N THR A 349 -4.57 -16.81 11.45
CA THR A 349 -4.08 -17.75 12.45
C THR A 349 -2.56 -17.77 12.48
N PHE A 350 -1.96 -17.76 13.66
CA PHE A 350 -0.52 -17.98 13.79
C PHE A 350 -0.14 -19.40 13.40
N ALA A 351 0.95 -19.53 12.64
CA ALA A 351 1.43 -20.84 12.21
C ALA A 351 2.03 -21.65 13.39
N TYR A 352 2.60 -20.97 14.38
CA TYR A 352 3.26 -21.53 15.54
C TYR A 352 2.97 -20.71 16.79
N THR A 353 3.32 -21.26 17.96
CA THR A 353 3.21 -20.51 19.23
C THR A 353 4.17 -19.33 19.25
N ASN A 354 3.84 -18.30 20.00
CA ASN A 354 4.58 -17.04 20.01
C ASN A 354 5.20 -16.75 21.40
N MET A 355 6.22 -15.93 21.41
CA MET A 355 6.96 -15.29 22.52
C MET A 355 8.07 -16.12 23.17
N TYR A 356 7.82 -17.17 23.94
CA TYR A 356 8.87 -17.82 24.72
C TYR A 356 9.45 -19.04 24.04
N PHE A 357 8.58 -19.93 23.55
CA PHE A 357 8.99 -21.14 22.85
C PHE A 357 8.26 -21.23 21.53
N VAL A 358 9.01 -21.25 20.44
CA VAL A 358 8.41 -21.54 19.14
C VAL A 358 8.12 -23.03 19.06
N SER A 359 6.85 -23.40 19.06
CA SER A 359 6.39 -24.79 18.99
C SER A 359 5.25 -24.95 18.00
N THR A 360 5.10 -26.17 17.53
CA THR A 360 3.90 -26.59 16.81
C THR A 360 2.70 -26.62 17.78
N TYR A 361 1.51 -26.31 17.26
CA TYR A 361 0.29 -26.42 18.03
C TYR A 361 -0.92 -26.62 17.09
N ASP A 362 -1.99 -27.20 17.62
CA ASP A 362 -3.27 -27.28 16.93
C ASP A 362 -4.18 -26.15 17.37
N TYR A 363 -4.26 -25.10 16.59
CA TYR A 363 -5.03 -23.90 16.94
C TYR A 363 -6.53 -24.17 17.11
N HIS A 364 -7.06 -25.26 16.52
CA HIS A 364 -8.47 -25.64 16.70
C HIS A 364 -8.81 -25.99 18.15
N LYS A 365 -7.81 -26.36 18.96
CA LYS A 365 -8.02 -26.58 20.40
C LYS A 365 -8.27 -25.30 21.19
N TYR A 366 -7.91 -24.14 20.64
CA TYR A 366 -7.86 -22.86 21.36
C TYR A 366 -8.94 -21.87 20.91
N ASP A 367 -10.01 -22.34 20.28
CA ASP A 367 -11.01 -21.47 19.65
C ASP A 367 -12.11 -20.94 20.58
N ASP A 368 -12.05 -21.23 21.88
CA ASP A 368 -13.14 -21.00 22.82
C ASP A 368 -13.00 -19.77 23.73
N ILE A 369 -11.83 -19.10 23.72
CA ILE A 369 -11.63 -17.94 24.59
C ILE A 369 -12.33 -16.73 23.98
N ASN A 370 -13.43 -16.31 24.60
CA ASN A 370 -14.29 -15.22 24.15
C ASN A 370 -14.73 -15.35 22.67
N GLY A 371 -14.85 -16.58 22.16
CA GLY A 371 -15.18 -16.86 20.76
C GLY A 371 -14.08 -16.50 19.78
N GLN A 372 -12.84 -16.37 20.24
CA GLN A 372 -11.69 -16.00 19.41
C GLN A 372 -10.73 -17.18 19.20
N LEU A 373 -10.20 -17.30 17.98
CA LEU A 373 -9.09 -18.19 17.64
C LEU A 373 -7.76 -17.50 17.88
N PRO A 374 -6.69 -18.25 18.21
CA PRO A 374 -5.33 -17.72 18.20
C PRO A 374 -5.00 -17.10 16.86
N GLY A 375 -4.31 -15.96 16.88
CA GLY A 375 -3.95 -15.21 15.69
C GLY A 375 -4.02 -13.72 15.90
N ARG A 376 -3.70 -12.96 14.85
CA ARG A 376 -3.83 -11.52 14.83
C ARG A 376 -5.01 -11.12 13.97
N SER A 377 -5.89 -10.29 14.50
CA SER A 377 -6.96 -9.67 13.74
C SER A 377 -6.87 -8.16 13.79
N THR A 378 -7.20 -7.54 12.66
CA THR A 378 -7.35 -6.10 12.56
C THR A 378 -8.69 -5.81 11.91
N GLU A 379 -9.47 -4.92 12.52
CA GLU A 379 -10.70 -4.38 11.97
C GLU A 379 -10.57 -2.87 11.87
N THR A 380 -10.85 -2.33 10.69
CA THR A 380 -10.71 -0.90 10.42
C THR A 380 -11.95 -0.35 9.78
N THR A 381 -12.37 0.83 10.22
CA THR A 381 -13.46 1.64 9.60
C THR A 381 -12.90 2.99 9.26
N ARG A 382 -12.97 3.38 7.99
CA ARG A 382 -12.40 4.62 7.47
C ARG A 382 -13.45 5.44 6.76
N GLY A 383 -13.46 6.73 7.04
CA GLY A 383 -14.25 7.71 6.33
C GLY A 383 -13.36 8.84 5.81
N ASP A 384 -13.43 9.14 4.53
CA ASP A 384 -12.67 10.21 3.88
C ASP A 384 -13.61 11.12 3.11
N PHE A 385 -13.39 12.42 3.25
CA PHE A 385 -14.15 13.46 2.62
C PHE A 385 -13.20 14.42 1.91
N GLN A 386 -13.40 14.64 0.62
CA GLN A 386 -12.54 15.48 -0.21
C GLN A 386 -13.36 16.54 -0.90
N PHE A 387 -12.77 17.73 -1.01
CA PHE A 387 -13.34 18.87 -1.71
C PHE A 387 -12.31 19.46 -2.66
N ASN A 388 -12.68 19.64 -3.93
CA ASN A 388 -11.85 20.21 -4.97
C ASN A 388 -12.48 21.49 -5.51
N SER A 389 -11.71 22.58 -5.56
CA SER A 389 -12.17 23.86 -6.07
C SER A 389 -10.99 24.67 -6.63
N HIS A 390 -11.28 25.86 -7.16
CA HIS A 390 -10.28 26.78 -7.66
C HIS A 390 -10.47 28.15 -6.99
N ILE A 391 -9.36 28.80 -6.68
CA ILE A 391 -9.29 30.19 -6.25
C ILE A 391 -8.39 30.92 -7.25
N GLY A 392 -8.99 31.63 -8.21
CA GLY A 392 -8.27 32.18 -9.36
C GLY A 392 -7.52 31.09 -10.12
N LYS A 393 -6.20 31.20 -10.27
CA LYS A 393 -5.33 30.23 -10.96
C LYS A 393 -4.85 29.07 -10.07
N VAL A 394 -5.24 29.03 -8.82
CA VAL A 394 -4.82 28.00 -7.86
C VAL A 394 -5.94 26.99 -7.69
N GLU A 395 -5.65 25.72 -7.97
CA GLU A 395 -6.51 24.60 -7.61
C GLU A 395 -6.32 24.30 -6.12
N VAL A 396 -7.41 24.12 -5.39
CA VAL A 396 -7.43 23.82 -3.96
C VAL A 396 -8.07 22.46 -3.75
N GLN A 397 -7.35 21.55 -3.13
CA GLN A 397 -7.87 20.26 -2.68
C GLN A 397 -7.81 20.22 -1.16
N ALA A 398 -8.93 20.00 -0.52
CA ALA A 398 -9.02 19.84 0.93
C ALA A 398 -9.57 18.46 1.25
N SER A 399 -9.03 17.82 2.29
CA SER A 399 -9.55 16.56 2.79
C SER A 399 -9.72 16.57 4.30
N ALA A 400 -10.68 15.78 4.77
CA ALA A 400 -10.87 15.48 6.18
C ALA A 400 -11.21 13.99 6.31
N PHE A 401 -10.66 13.32 7.32
CA PHE A 401 -10.88 11.91 7.49
C PHE A 401 -11.01 11.50 8.96
N VAL A 402 -11.62 10.34 9.16
CA VAL A 402 -11.70 9.63 10.43
C VAL A 402 -11.43 8.16 10.20
N ASP A 403 -10.47 7.61 10.95
CA ASP A 403 -10.11 6.21 10.94
C ASP A 403 -10.31 5.65 12.34
N PHE A 404 -11.04 4.56 12.45
CA PHE A 404 -11.17 3.76 13.65
C PHE A 404 -10.51 2.40 13.40
N GLU A 405 -9.68 1.96 14.34
CA GLU A 405 -9.01 0.66 14.27
C GLU A 405 -9.17 -0.12 15.57
N GLN A 406 -9.40 -1.42 15.43
CA GLN A 406 -9.30 -2.39 16.51
C GLN A 406 -8.36 -3.50 16.10
N THR A 407 -7.33 -3.73 16.91
CA THR A 407 -6.42 -4.88 16.77
C THR A 407 -6.59 -5.82 17.94
N ASN A 408 -6.66 -7.12 17.66
CA ASN A 408 -6.62 -8.18 18.64
C ASN A 408 -5.48 -9.15 18.30
N ILE A 409 -4.66 -9.45 19.29
CA ILE A 409 -3.56 -10.42 19.22
C ILE A 409 -3.82 -11.47 20.28
N TYR A 410 -4.17 -12.69 19.84
CA TYR A 410 -4.35 -13.83 20.70
C TYR A 410 -3.22 -14.84 20.45
N SER A 411 -2.24 -14.86 21.31
CA SER A 411 -1.03 -15.66 21.21
C SER A 411 -1.06 -16.83 22.18
N ILE A 412 -0.76 -18.03 21.71
CA ILE A 412 -0.41 -19.16 22.56
C ILE A 412 1.09 -19.07 22.79
N LEU A 413 1.50 -18.97 24.05
CA LEU A 413 2.91 -18.80 24.44
C LEU A 413 3.66 -20.11 24.44
N GLY A 414 2.95 -21.22 24.56
CA GLY A 414 3.47 -22.59 24.49
C GLY A 414 2.36 -23.63 24.57
N ASP A 415 2.57 -24.77 23.93
CA ASP A 415 1.66 -25.91 23.94
C ASP A 415 2.46 -27.23 23.85
N SER A 416 2.08 -28.21 24.63
CA SER A 416 2.64 -29.58 24.58
C SER A 416 4.17 -29.64 24.70
N ILE A 417 4.75 -28.68 25.39
CA ILE A 417 6.20 -28.63 25.70
C ILE A 417 6.47 -29.42 26.98
N PRO A 418 7.55 -30.19 27.09
CA PRO A 418 7.92 -30.86 28.32
C PRO A 418 8.08 -29.89 29.49
N ASP A 419 7.57 -30.25 30.67
CA ASP A 419 7.54 -29.34 31.84
C ASP A 419 8.90 -28.71 32.19
N TYR A 420 9.99 -29.44 32.04
CA TYR A 420 11.35 -28.95 32.30
C TYR A 420 11.81 -27.85 31.30
N ALA A 421 11.18 -27.76 30.14
CA ALA A 421 11.48 -26.77 29.12
C ALA A 421 10.37 -25.70 29.00
N ALA A 422 9.29 -25.85 29.74
CA ALA A 422 8.08 -25.07 29.64
C ALA A 422 7.88 -24.11 30.82
N GLU A 423 8.83 -24.06 31.74
CA GLU A 423 8.76 -23.21 32.93
C GLU A 423 8.92 -21.74 32.53
N ILE A 424 7.88 -20.98 32.79
CA ILE A 424 7.82 -19.56 32.46
C ILE A 424 7.73 -18.82 33.81
N GLU A 425 8.77 -18.10 34.18
CA GLU A 425 8.76 -17.20 35.33
C GLU A 425 8.19 -15.84 34.88
N PHE A 426 7.10 -15.46 35.51
CA PHE A 426 6.55 -14.11 35.40
C PHE A 426 6.61 -13.45 36.79
N PRO A 427 7.65 -12.69 37.09
CA PRO A 427 7.79 -12.03 38.40
C PRO A 427 6.56 -11.19 38.78
N ILE A 428 5.92 -10.61 37.80
CA ILE A 428 4.73 -9.76 37.94
C ILE A 428 3.48 -10.55 38.37
N LEU A 429 3.41 -11.84 38.05
CA LEU A 429 2.30 -12.67 38.48
C LEU A 429 2.40 -13.07 39.95
N GLU A 430 3.60 -13.08 40.52
CA GLU A 430 3.84 -13.33 41.95
C GLU A 430 3.31 -12.17 42.80
N ASP A 431 3.47 -10.92 42.32
CA ASP A 431 2.95 -9.74 42.99
C ASP A 431 1.39 -9.72 42.98
N GLU A 432 0.74 -10.38 42.02
CA GLU A 432 -0.70 -10.55 41.95
C GLU A 432 -1.21 -11.86 42.61
N GLY A 433 -0.33 -12.58 43.32
CA GLY A 433 -0.69 -13.80 44.06
C GLY A 433 -0.89 -15.05 43.18
N ILE A 434 -0.41 -15.05 41.96
CA ILE A 434 -0.40 -16.21 41.07
C ILE A 434 0.89 -16.99 41.32
N THR A 435 0.76 -18.25 41.72
CA THR A 435 1.94 -19.09 41.98
C THR A 435 2.70 -19.40 40.71
N SER A 436 3.95 -18.99 40.65
CA SER A 436 4.95 -19.38 39.66
C SER A 436 5.60 -20.73 40.05
N PRO A 437 6.04 -21.58 39.12
CA PRO A 437 6.07 -21.37 37.69
C PRO A 437 4.77 -21.76 36.94
N ILE A 438 4.49 -21.09 35.80
CA ILE A 438 3.45 -21.50 34.91
C ILE A 438 4.06 -22.36 33.81
N TYR A 439 3.44 -23.49 33.52
CA TYR A 439 3.94 -24.42 32.52
C TYR A 439 3.30 -24.20 31.16
N ALA A 440 4.11 -23.83 30.16
CA ALA A 440 3.66 -23.62 28.78
C ALA A 440 3.02 -24.87 28.15
N SER A 441 3.29 -26.07 28.69
CA SER A 441 2.63 -27.33 28.31
C SER A 441 1.10 -27.32 28.44
N LYS A 442 0.55 -26.38 29.22
CA LYS A 442 -0.91 -26.25 29.47
C LYS A 442 -1.59 -25.27 28.51
N GLY A 443 -0.93 -24.79 27.48
CA GLY A 443 -1.51 -23.85 26.54
C GLY A 443 -1.71 -22.47 27.13
N VAL A 444 -0.66 -21.92 27.72
CA VAL A 444 -0.65 -20.56 28.25
C VAL A 444 -0.85 -19.57 27.12
N PHE A 445 -1.75 -18.61 27.32
CA PHE A 445 -2.08 -17.62 26.31
C PHE A 445 -1.95 -16.19 26.82
N LEU A 446 -1.70 -15.29 25.86
CA LEU A 446 -1.82 -13.86 26.01
C LEU A 446 -2.83 -13.34 24.97
N ASN A 447 -3.89 -12.67 25.42
CA ASN A 447 -4.89 -12.07 24.55
C ASN A 447 -4.93 -10.58 24.80
N GLN A 448 -4.54 -9.80 23.79
CA GLN A 448 -4.51 -8.35 23.83
C GLN A 448 -5.44 -7.75 22.80
N THR A 449 -6.26 -6.78 23.21
CA THR A 449 -7.10 -5.99 22.33
C THR A 449 -6.84 -4.52 22.57
N PHE A 450 -6.60 -3.75 21.51
CA PHE A 450 -6.48 -2.29 21.61
C PHE A 450 -7.28 -1.62 20.51
N GLN A 451 -7.76 -0.41 20.82
CA GLN A 451 -8.55 0.40 19.90
C GLN A 451 -7.99 1.82 19.86
N ASP A 452 -7.99 2.37 18.68
CA ASP A 452 -7.59 3.75 18.43
C ASP A 452 -8.50 4.43 17.41
N ILE A 453 -8.45 5.75 17.43
CA ILE A 453 -9.09 6.62 16.46
C ILE A 453 -8.10 7.67 15.98
N THR A 454 -8.09 7.92 14.69
CA THR A 454 -7.32 9.01 14.08
C THR A 454 -8.27 9.98 13.38
N LEU A 455 -8.10 11.25 13.67
CA LEU A 455 -8.78 12.34 12.99
C LEU A 455 -7.74 13.19 12.28
N GLY A 456 -8.00 13.56 11.05
CA GLY A 456 -7.04 14.38 10.33
C GLY A 456 -7.61 15.03 9.09
N GLY A 457 -6.74 15.77 8.43
CA GLY A 457 -7.06 16.41 7.16
C GLY A 457 -5.86 17.11 6.57
N ASP A 458 -5.97 17.44 5.31
CA ASP A 458 -4.96 18.21 4.58
C ASP A 458 -5.60 19.27 3.68
N CYS A 459 -4.79 20.25 3.34
CA CYS A 459 -5.13 21.23 2.32
C CYS A 459 -3.94 21.39 1.39
N LYS A 460 -4.17 21.13 0.11
CA LYS A 460 -3.20 21.18 -0.97
C LYS A 460 -3.57 22.28 -1.95
N PHE A 461 -2.57 22.99 -2.41
CA PHE A 461 -2.69 24.09 -3.36
C PHE A 461 -1.82 23.77 -4.57
N PHE A 462 -2.37 23.89 -5.77
CA PHE A 462 -1.67 23.64 -7.00
C PHE A 462 -1.70 24.88 -7.88
N TYR A 463 -0.54 25.30 -8.34
CA TYR A 463 -0.39 26.40 -9.27
C TYR A 463 0.39 25.97 -10.49
N ASN A 464 -0.30 25.87 -11.61
CA ASN A 464 0.31 25.57 -12.91
C ASN A 464 0.64 26.88 -13.61
N TYR A 465 1.84 27.00 -14.17
CA TYR A 465 2.28 28.17 -14.87
C TYR A 465 3.01 27.83 -16.17
N GLN A 466 2.87 28.74 -17.15
CA GLN A 466 3.60 28.70 -18.41
C GLN A 466 4.17 30.08 -18.68
N LYS A 467 5.47 30.19 -18.99
CA LYS A 467 6.14 31.44 -19.27
C LYS A 467 7.28 31.20 -20.26
N GLY A 468 7.22 31.85 -21.44
CA GLY A 468 8.33 31.91 -22.39
C GLY A 468 8.83 30.54 -22.89
N GLY A 469 7.92 29.56 -23.09
CA GLY A 469 8.28 28.21 -23.54
C GLY A 469 8.62 27.24 -22.40
N SER A 470 8.78 27.70 -21.17
CA SER A 470 8.92 26.87 -19.97
C SER A 470 7.57 26.73 -19.28
N HIS A 471 7.31 25.57 -18.70
CA HIS A 471 6.11 25.33 -17.89
C HIS A 471 6.46 24.63 -16.58
N GLY A 472 5.63 24.77 -15.59
CA GLY A 472 5.87 24.16 -14.30
C GLY A 472 4.63 24.05 -13.46
N ASN A 473 4.78 23.28 -12.40
CA ASN A 473 3.77 23.07 -11.38
C ASN A 473 4.39 23.33 -10.00
N LEU A 474 3.69 24.07 -9.18
CA LEU A 474 4.00 24.27 -7.78
C LEU A 474 2.86 23.68 -6.94
N LEU A 475 3.18 22.71 -6.09
CA LEU A 475 2.33 22.14 -5.07
C LEU A 475 2.85 22.61 -3.71
N TRP A 476 1.97 23.06 -2.83
CA TRP A 476 2.27 23.20 -1.41
C TRP A 476 1.05 22.83 -0.58
N GLY A 477 1.26 22.46 0.65
CA GLY A 477 0.16 22.06 1.50
C GLY A 477 0.52 21.93 2.96
N ILE A 478 -0.53 21.78 3.74
CA ILE A 478 -0.51 21.55 5.18
C ILE A 478 -1.30 20.28 5.49
N GLN A 479 -0.86 19.54 6.50
CA GLN A 479 -1.55 18.36 6.98
C GLN A 479 -1.52 18.34 8.50
N TYR A 480 -2.62 17.90 9.11
CA TYR A 480 -2.72 17.66 10.53
C TYR A 480 -3.40 16.33 10.79
N GLU A 481 -2.85 15.56 11.74
CA GLU A 481 -3.43 14.32 12.24
C GLU A 481 -3.35 14.30 13.76
N ASN A 482 -4.42 13.86 14.41
CA ASN A 482 -4.46 13.52 15.82
C ASN A 482 -4.82 12.04 15.94
N PHE A 483 -3.91 11.28 16.51
CA PHE A 483 -4.08 9.87 16.86
C PHE A 483 -4.41 9.77 18.34
N TYR A 484 -5.38 8.93 18.71
CA TYR A 484 -5.76 8.66 20.07
C TYR A 484 -6.05 7.18 20.32
N SER A 485 -5.18 6.52 21.08
CA SER A 485 -5.41 5.19 21.63
C SER A 485 -6.20 5.33 22.93
N PHE A 486 -7.39 4.74 23.01
CA PHE A 486 -8.34 4.96 24.10
C PHE A 486 -8.76 3.69 24.83
N TYR A 487 -8.51 2.52 24.25
CA TYR A 487 -8.88 1.25 24.84
C TYR A 487 -7.74 0.25 24.73
N ASN A 488 -7.50 -0.47 25.82
CA ASN A 488 -6.58 -1.59 25.87
C ASN A 488 -7.08 -2.62 26.88
N ASP A 489 -7.12 -3.88 26.46
CA ASP A 489 -7.48 -5.01 27.27
C ASP A 489 -6.43 -6.09 27.11
N LEU A 490 -5.87 -6.55 28.21
CA LEU A 490 -4.84 -7.58 28.28
C LEU A 490 -5.30 -8.68 29.21
N THR A 491 -5.41 -9.88 28.70
CA THR A 491 -5.81 -11.07 29.42
C THR A 491 -4.72 -12.14 29.30
N PHE A 492 -4.29 -12.67 30.40
CA PHE A 492 -3.32 -13.75 30.50
C PHE A 492 -3.98 -14.96 31.16
N GLY A 493 -3.65 -16.17 30.71
CA GLY A 493 -4.24 -17.33 31.31
C GLY A 493 -3.75 -18.66 30.74
N ASP A 494 -4.31 -19.72 31.29
CA ASP A 494 -4.19 -21.09 30.83
C ASP A 494 -5.49 -21.47 30.12
N HIS A 495 -5.38 -21.97 28.90
CA HIS A 495 -6.55 -22.31 28.09
C HIS A 495 -7.49 -23.32 28.79
N PHE A 496 -6.96 -24.30 29.48
CA PHE A 496 -7.76 -25.35 30.13
C PHE A 496 -8.45 -24.85 31.41
N ASN A 497 -7.80 -23.94 32.16
CA ASN A 497 -8.33 -23.31 33.36
C ASN A 497 -8.98 -21.94 33.11
N ARG A 498 -9.03 -21.51 31.87
CA ARG A 498 -9.55 -20.22 31.42
C ARG A 498 -8.63 -19.04 31.82
N THR A 499 -9.20 -17.84 31.87
CA THR A 499 -8.47 -16.63 32.25
C THR A 499 -7.99 -16.72 33.69
N LEU A 500 -6.71 -16.59 33.92
CA LEU A 500 -6.09 -16.49 35.24
C LEU A 500 -6.07 -15.03 35.73
N LEU A 501 -5.81 -14.08 34.84
CA LEU A 501 -5.60 -12.69 35.20
C LEU A 501 -6.08 -11.74 34.08
N ASN A 502 -6.77 -10.68 34.45
CA ASN A 502 -7.09 -9.58 33.57
C ASN A 502 -6.28 -8.34 33.99
N LEU A 503 -5.38 -7.92 33.11
CA LEU A 503 -4.42 -6.84 33.35
C LEU A 503 -4.86 -5.51 32.77
N ARG A 504 -6.11 -5.36 32.35
CA ARG A 504 -6.67 -4.18 31.69
C ARG A 504 -6.35 -2.84 32.39
N ASN A 505 -6.35 -2.86 33.71
CA ASN A 505 -6.15 -1.66 34.52
C ASN A 505 -4.74 -1.52 35.07
N ASP A 506 -3.86 -2.50 34.80
CA ASP A 506 -2.49 -2.42 35.22
C ASP A 506 -1.72 -1.46 34.33
N ARG A 507 -1.27 -0.34 34.94
CA ARG A 507 -0.53 0.70 34.23
C ARG A 507 0.90 0.30 33.84
N ASN A 508 1.42 -0.76 34.41
CA ASN A 508 2.78 -1.21 34.17
C ASN A 508 2.85 -2.30 33.11
N LEU A 509 1.77 -3.05 32.92
CA LEU A 509 1.69 -4.23 32.05
C LEU A 509 0.87 -4.03 30.80
N SER A 510 -0.08 -3.11 30.83
CA SER A 510 -0.93 -2.84 29.69
C SER A 510 -0.35 -1.77 28.77
N TYR A 511 -0.70 -1.86 27.52
CA TYR A 511 -0.46 -0.84 26.50
C TYR A 511 -1.03 0.52 26.97
N LYS A 512 -0.21 1.55 27.06
CA LYS A 512 -0.65 2.86 27.56
C LYS A 512 -1.55 3.55 26.56
N ASN A 513 -2.72 3.99 27.00
CA ASN A 513 -3.58 4.86 26.20
C ASN A 513 -2.99 6.27 26.14
N GLY A 514 -3.11 6.94 24.99
CA GLY A 514 -2.59 8.28 24.84
C GLY A 514 -2.83 8.87 23.46
N SER A 515 -2.45 10.12 23.29
CA SER A 515 -2.67 10.88 22.06
C SER A 515 -1.36 11.41 21.49
N GLU A 516 -1.26 11.42 20.16
CA GLU A 516 -0.15 12.01 19.43
C GLU A 516 -0.67 12.94 18.34
N ASP A 517 0.00 14.07 18.19
CA ASP A 517 -0.30 15.08 17.17
C ASP A 517 0.81 15.11 16.12
N ASN A 518 0.43 15.14 14.87
CA ASN A 518 1.35 15.33 13.75
C ASN A 518 0.92 16.51 12.89
N PHE A 519 1.81 17.50 12.75
CA PHE A 519 1.64 18.65 11.88
C PHE A 519 2.71 18.65 10.80
N SER A 520 2.30 18.86 9.55
CA SER A 520 3.22 18.80 8.43
C SER A 520 3.04 19.96 7.46
N LEU A 521 4.15 20.45 6.94
CA LEU A 521 4.22 21.39 5.84
C LEU A 521 4.99 20.75 4.70
N PHE A 522 4.51 20.87 3.48
CA PHE A 522 5.19 20.30 2.33
C PHE A 522 5.06 21.20 1.11
N ALA A 523 6.07 21.14 0.25
CA ALA A 523 6.06 21.80 -1.04
C ALA A 523 6.81 20.96 -2.08
N GLN A 524 6.38 21.04 -3.33
CA GLN A 524 7.03 20.45 -4.48
C GLN A 524 7.01 21.43 -5.63
N TRP A 525 8.13 21.53 -6.33
CA TRP A 525 8.26 22.34 -7.52
C TRP A 525 8.77 21.47 -8.68
N LYS A 526 7.94 21.32 -9.71
CA LYS A 526 8.31 20.69 -10.97
C LYS A 526 8.41 21.78 -12.03
N HIS A 527 9.52 21.82 -12.77
CA HIS A 527 9.77 22.82 -13.79
C HIS A 527 10.45 22.23 -15.02
N ALA A 528 9.82 22.37 -16.16
CA ALA A 528 10.41 22.03 -17.45
C ALA A 528 11.27 23.21 -17.94
N LEU A 529 12.59 23.03 -17.86
CA LEU A 529 13.59 24.00 -18.36
C LEU A 529 13.55 24.06 -19.89
N SER A 530 13.25 22.95 -20.52
CA SER A 530 13.08 22.78 -21.96
C SER A 530 12.21 21.56 -22.24
N SER A 531 11.95 21.27 -23.51
CA SER A 531 11.28 20.02 -23.90
C SER A 531 12.02 18.74 -23.50
N GLN A 532 13.31 18.85 -23.18
CA GLN A 532 14.17 17.70 -22.85
C GLN A 532 14.53 17.61 -21.37
N TRP A 533 14.48 18.70 -20.63
CA TRP A 533 14.95 18.74 -19.25
C TRP A 533 13.88 19.21 -18.30
N ILE A 534 13.59 18.36 -17.30
CA ILE A 534 12.66 18.65 -16.22
C ILE A 534 13.39 18.44 -14.90
N TRP A 535 13.27 19.38 -13.99
CA TRP A 535 13.67 19.17 -12.62
C TRP A 535 12.47 19.13 -11.69
N ASN A 536 12.61 18.39 -10.60
CA ASN A 536 11.60 18.28 -9.56
C ASN A 536 12.30 18.37 -8.21
N ALA A 537 11.90 19.33 -7.39
CA ALA A 537 12.39 19.48 -6.03
C ALA A 537 11.21 19.42 -5.06
N GLY A 538 11.33 18.64 -4.00
CA GLY A 538 10.32 18.49 -2.96
C GLY A 538 10.93 18.61 -1.58
N LEU A 539 10.18 19.17 -0.65
CA LEU A 539 10.57 19.30 0.75
C LEU A 539 9.34 19.13 1.64
N ARG A 540 9.47 18.34 2.67
CA ARG A 540 8.47 18.20 3.72
C ARG A 540 9.11 18.32 5.09
N TYR A 541 8.44 19.03 5.97
CA TYR A 541 8.74 19.12 7.37
C TYR A 541 7.59 18.52 8.18
N ASP A 542 7.90 17.54 9.02
CA ASP A 542 6.98 16.90 9.95
C ASP A 542 7.36 17.25 11.37
N PHE A 543 6.41 17.79 12.12
CA PHE A 543 6.49 18.00 13.56
C PHE A 543 5.51 17.06 14.23
N LYS A 544 6.01 16.13 15.06
CA LYS A 544 5.17 15.21 15.81
C LYS A 544 5.39 15.38 17.31
N HIS A 545 4.31 15.58 18.03
CA HIS A 545 4.25 15.55 19.48
C HIS A 545 3.82 14.15 19.90
N ARG A 546 4.73 13.39 20.47
CA ARG A 546 4.49 12.02 20.93
C ARG A 546 3.82 12.03 22.31
N TYR A 547 3.14 10.94 22.65
CA TYR A 547 2.49 10.69 23.93
C TYR A 547 3.43 10.89 25.15
N ASP A 548 4.70 10.54 25.03
CA ASP A 548 5.74 10.64 26.05
C ASP A 548 6.32 12.06 26.21
N ASN A 549 5.70 13.06 25.58
CA ASN A 549 6.14 14.46 25.49
C ASN A 549 7.44 14.71 24.71
N HIS A 550 7.95 13.69 23.99
CA HIS A 550 9.04 13.92 23.05
C HIS A 550 8.51 14.53 21.75
N ASN A 551 9.26 15.49 21.22
CA ASN A 551 8.95 16.13 19.95
C ASN A 551 9.89 15.59 18.87
N ILE A 552 9.32 15.11 17.80
CA ILE A 552 10.07 14.67 16.62
C ILE A 552 9.97 15.73 15.54
N ASN A 553 11.11 16.10 14.99
CA ASN A 553 11.25 17.06 13.90
C ASN A 553 11.98 16.38 12.76
N VAL A 554 11.33 16.21 11.61
CA VAL A 554 11.91 15.53 10.47
C VAL A 554 11.80 16.37 9.22
N LEU A 555 12.92 16.47 8.48
CA LEU A 555 12.99 17.09 7.18
C LEU A 555 13.22 16.01 6.11
N SER A 556 12.34 15.94 5.12
CA SER A 556 12.37 14.96 4.02
C SER A 556 12.55 15.66 2.67
N PRO A 557 13.78 15.87 2.20
CA PRO A 557 14.05 16.43 0.89
C PRO A 557 13.94 15.39 -0.22
N ARG A 558 13.61 15.86 -1.43
CA ARG A 558 13.71 15.13 -2.70
C ARG A 558 14.20 16.05 -3.80
N LEU A 559 15.06 15.53 -4.66
CA LEU A 559 15.54 16.21 -5.86
C LEU A 559 15.62 15.21 -7.01
N SER A 560 15.09 15.57 -8.17
CA SER A 560 15.18 14.74 -9.37
C SER A 560 15.46 15.60 -10.60
N LEU A 561 16.33 15.08 -11.46
CA LEU A 561 16.60 15.62 -12.78
C LEU A 561 16.18 14.58 -13.82
N ILE A 562 15.29 14.97 -14.72
CA ILE A 562 14.72 14.12 -15.75
C ILE A 562 15.19 14.62 -17.10
N TYR A 563 15.74 13.71 -17.90
CA TYR A 563 16.20 13.99 -19.26
C TYR A 563 15.39 13.17 -20.27
N LEU A 564 14.73 13.86 -21.19
CA LEU A 564 13.86 13.33 -22.23
C LEU A 564 14.45 13.64 -23.60
N PRO A 565 15.50 12.92 -24.08
CA PRO A 565 16.14 13.21 -25.37
C PRO A 565 15.18 13.08 -26.56
N ASN A 566 14.20 12.20 -26.44
CA ASN A 566 13.13 12.01 -27.41
C ASN A 566 11.92 11.32 -26.75
N SER A 567 10.85 11.10 -27.50
CA SER A 567 9.61 10.50 -26.99
C SER A 567 9.70 9.00 -26.61
N ARG A 568 10.82 8.33 -26.87
CA ARG A 568 11.03 6.90 -26.65
C ARG A 568 12.00 6.60 -25.53
N TRP A 569 12.75 7.58 -25.08
CA TRP A 569 13.80 7.37 -24.10
C TRP A 569 13.76 8.44 -23.03
N ASN A 570 13.82 8.02 -21.79
CA ASN A 570 14.00 8.90 -20.64
C ASN A 570 15.11 8.39 -19.71
N MET A 571 15.73 9.32 -19.03
CA MET A 571 16.68 9.07 -17.93
C MET A 571 16.31 9.94 -16.75
N LYS A 572 16.49 9.43 -15.54
CA LYS A 572 16.18 10.15 -14.30
C LYS A 572 17.28 9.90 -13.29
N LEU A 573 17.81 10.97 -12.75
CA LEU A 573 18.69 10.94 -11.58
C LEU A 573 17.90 11.51 -10.40
N SER A 574 17.73 10.75 -9.33
CA SER A 574 16.95 11.18 -8.18
C SER A 574 17.62 10.86 -6.86
N TYR A 575 17.53 11.81 -5.94
CA TYR A 575 17.87 11.64 -4.54
C TYR A 575 16.63 11.90 -3.68
N ALA A 576 16.39 11.08 -2.68
CA ALA A 576 15.34 11.33 -1.71
C ALA A 576 15.72 10.75 -0.34
N ARG A 577 15.21 11.40 0.71
CA ARG A 577 15.25 10.94 2.09
C ARG A 577 13.85 10.69 2.58
N SER A 578 13.64 9.53 3.21
CA SER A 578 12.41 9.18 3.93
C SER A 578 12.68 8.77 5.36
N PHE A 579 11.61 8.68 6.14
CA PHE A 579 11.69 8.24 7.52
C PHE A 579 10.50 7.35 7.88
N VAL A 580 10.69 6.55 8.92
CA VAL A 580 9.64 5.89 9.69
C VAL A 580 9.83 6.22 11.15
N ASP A 581 8.83 6.86 11.74
CA ASP A 581 8.81 7.06 13.19
C ASP A 581 8.54 5.74 13.89
N ALA A 582 9.16 5.53 15.06
CA ALA A 582 8.91 4.33 15.84
C ALA A 582 7.40 4.14 16.09
N PRO A 583 6.83 2.96 15.77
CA PRO A 583 5.41 2.72 16.01
C PRO A 583 5.01 3.03 17.45
N TYR A 584 3.81 3.57 17.65
CA TYR A 584 3.28 3.83 18.98
C TYR A 584 3.33 2.57 19.84
N PHE A 585 2.95 1.42 19.26
CA PHE A 585 2.97 0.12 19.93
C PHE A 585 4.36 -0.24 20.49
N TYR A 586 5.45 0.02 19.77
CA TYR A 586 6.81 -0.29 20.24
C TYR A 586 7.23 0.56 21.44
N ARG A 587 6.75 1.81 21.52
CA ARG A 587 7.15 2.79 22.53
C ARG A 587 6.35 2.72 23.82
N VAL A 588 5.11 2.19 23.76
CA VAL A 588 4.21 2.21 24.92
C VAL A 588 3.93 0.85 25.53
N SER A 589 4.39 -0.23 24.88
CA SER A 589 4.27 -1.58 25.43
C SER A 589 5.26 -1.75 26.59
N THR A 590 4.76 -1.86 27.81
CA THR A 590 5.58 -1.91 29.03
C THR A 590 5.99 -3.31 29.43
N THR A 591 5.34 -4.34 28.88
CA THR A 591 5.53 -5.74 29.29
C THR A 591 6.87 -6.34 28.91
N SER A 592 7.63 -5.72 27.98
CA SER A 592 8.77 -6.42 27.41
C SER A 592 10.00 -5.56 27.11
N TYR A 593 9.89 -4.24 27.07
CA TYR A 593 10.93 -3.43 26.44
C TYR A 593 11.17 -2.07 27.12
N PRO A 594 11.85 -2.01 28.25
CA PRO A 594 12.25 -0.75 28.88
C PRO A 594 13.14 0.09 27.94
N GLY A 595 12.85 1.39 27.82
CA GLY A 595 13.66 2.32 27.03
C GLY A 595 13.15 2.55 25.59
N ALA A 596 12.15 1.80 25.15
CA ALA A 596 11.56 1.98 23.82
C ALA A 596 10.90 3.36 23.60
N GLU A 597 10.60 4.08 24.67
CA GLU A 597 10.12 5.47 24.62
C GLU A 597 11.12 6.43 23.98
N ASN A 598 12.42 6.11 24.01
CA ASN A 598 13.51 6.94 23.49
C ASN A 598 13.84 6.65 22.01
N LEU A 599 13.12 5.74 21.34
CA LEU A 599 13.39 5.39 19.95
C LEU A 599 13.32 6.61 19.03
N ASN A 600 14.37 6.79 18.23
CA ASN A 600 14.43 7.77 17.17
C ASN A 600 13.73 7.25 15.91
N PRO A 601 13.28 8.12 15.00
CA PRO A 601 12.90 7.70 13.66
C PRO A 601 14.05 7.03 12.92
N GLN A 602 13.76 5.96 12.19
CA GLN A 602 14.69 5.40 11.22
C GLN A 602 14.64 6.19 9.91
N TYR A 603 15.78 6.31 9.22
CA TYR A 603 15.91 7.06 7.98
C TYR A 603 16.36 6.20 6.83
N PHE A 604 15.94 6.56 5.64
CA PHE A 604 16.34 5.90 4.41
C PHE A 604 16.69 6.94 3.35
N ASN A 605 17.94 6.94 2.93
CA ASN A 605 18.46 7.79 1.85
C ASN A 605 18.67 6.94 0.61
N SER A 606 18.20 7.39 -0.53
CA SER A 606 18.35 6.67 -1.79
C SER A 606 18.80 7.61 -2.91
N LEU A 607 19.85 7.20 -3.60
CA LEU A 607 20.29 7.78 -4.88
C LEU A 607 19.96 6.77 -5.98
N GLN A 608 19.23 7.19 -7.01
CA GLN A 608 18.76 6.31 -8.07
C GLN A 608 19.07 6.92 -9.44
N LEU A 609 19.55 6.08 -10.36
CA LEU A 609 19.67 6.37 -11.79
C LEU A 609 18.79 5.38 -12.54
N SER A 610 17.72 5.87 -13.14
CA SER A 610 16.80 5.05 -13.91
C SER A 610 16.74 5.49 -15.38
N SER A 611 16.49 4.53 -16.25
CA SER A 611 16.30 4.77 -17.68
C SER A 611 15.19 3.85 -18.20
N SER A 612 14.35 4.35 -19.09
CA SER A 612 13.34 3.57 -19.80
C SER A 612 13.41 3.87 -21.30
N ILE A 613 13.38 2.83 -22.11
CA ILE A 613 13.48 2.88 -23.57
C ILE A 613 12.34 2.09 -24.18
N ASP A 614 11.57 2.74 -25.05
CA ASP A 614 10.60 2.09 -25.93
C ASP A 614 11.25 1.66 -27.23
N PHE A 615 11.76 0.41 -27.28
CA PHE A 615 12.34 -0.14 -28.50
C PHE A 615 11.34 -0.21 -29.65
N ILE A 616 10.12 -0.63 -29.33
CA ILE A 616 8.98 -0.64 -30.24
C ILE A 616 7.87 0.12 -29.53
N PRO A 617 7.48 1.33 -30.01
CA PRO A 617 6.47 2.14 -29.35
C PRO A 617 5.20 1.36 -29.03
N LYS A 618 4.73 1.45 -27.79
CA LYS A 618 3.54 0.77 -27.27
C LYS A 618 3.62 -0.77 -27.27
N LYS A 619 4.75 -1.37 -27.64
CA LYS A 619 4.88 -2.84 -27.70
C LYS A 619 6.03 -3.39 -26.87
N LEU A 620 7.21 -2.77 -26.94
CA LEU A 620 8.40 -3.30 -26.26
C LEU A 620 9.11 -2.20 -25.52
N THR A 621 9.03 -2.24 -24.22
CA THR A 621 9.67 -1.29 -23.29
C THR A 621 10.68 -2.03 -22.42
N TYR A 622 11.86 -1.44 -22.25
CA TYR A 622 12.86 -1.90 -21.30
C TYR A 622 13.17 -0.79 -20.31
N GLU A 623 13.19 -1.15 -19.03
CA GLU A 623 13.55 -0.24 -17.92
C GLU A 623 14.73 -0.82 -17.15
N ALA A 624 15.66 0.05 -16.75
CA ALA A 624 16.74 -0.26 -15.82
C ALA A 624 16.79 0.80 -14.73
N ASN A 625 16.99 0.39 -13.48
CA ASN A 625 17.14 1.27 -12.33
C ASN A 625 18.31 0.80 -11.45
N LEU A 626 19.35 1.61 -11.39
CA LEU A 626 20.47 1.43 -10.47
C LEU A 626 20.21 2.27 -9.23
N PHE A 627 20.33 1.68 -8.05
CA PHE A 627 20.11 2.39 -6.80
C PHE A 627 21.24 2.13 -5.79
N TYR A 628 21.51 3.13 -4.99
CA TYR A 628 22.34 3.06 -3.79
C TYR A 628 21.55 3.59 -2.61
N ASN A 629 21.40 2.76 -1.56
CA ASN A 629 20.59 3.09 -0.40
C ASN A 629 21.40 3.03 0.88
N VAL A 630 21.06 3.91 1.82
CA VAL A 630 21.60 3.93 3.18
C VAL A 630 20.42 4.07 4.14
N ALA A 631 20.15 3.02 4.90
CA ALA A 631 19.25 3.06 6.06
C ALA A 631 20.06 3.29 7.32
N THR A 632 19.64 4.22 8.15
CA THR A 632 20.26 4.54 9.45
C THR A 632 19.23 4.51 10.56
N ASP A 633 19.67 4.30 11.78
CA ASP A 633 18.82 4.20 12.97
C ASP A 633 17.73 3.13 12.81
N VAL A 634 18.08 2.03 12.16
CA VAL A 634 17.14 0.93 11.89
C VAL A 634 16.60 0.38 13.19
N ILE A 635 15.27 0.41 13.34
CA ILE A 635 14.60 -0.11 14.53
C ILE A 635 14.53 -1.63 14.42
N THR A 636 15.09 -2.32 15.37
CA THR A 636 15.09 -3.79 15.43
C THR A 636 14.80 -4.28 16.84
N LEU A 637 14.27 -5.50 16.94
CA LEU A 637 14.09 -6.17 18.22
C LEU A 637 15.40 -6.78 18.66
N THR A 638 15.84 -6.44 19.87
CA THR A 638 17.04 -6.94 20.53
C THR A 638 16.65 -7.76 21.78
N GLU A 639 17.61 -8.34 22.46
CA GLU A 639 17.35 -9.04 23.73
C GLU A 639 16.79 -8.11 24.82
N SER A 640 17.14 -6.82 24.77
CA SER A 640 16.69 -5.81 25.73
C SER A 640 15.46 -5.04 25.28
N GLY A 641 14.91 -5.33 24.09
CA GLY A 641 13.75 -4.65 23.52
C GLY A 641 13.99 -4.03 22.15
N TYR A 642 13.09 -3.15 21.71
CA TYR A 642 13.28 -2.39 20.48
C TYR A 642 14.35 -1.32 20.66
N ASP A 643 15.30 -1.25 19.71
CA ASP A 643 16.38 -0.28 19.72
C ASP A 643 16.71 0.22 18.30
N ASN A 644 17.31 1.41 18.20
CA ASN A 644 17.88 1.95 16.96
C ASN A 644 19.27 1.34 16.74
N ALA A 645 19.34 0.12 16.24
CA ALA A 645 20.50 -0.76 16.37
C ALA A 645 21.39 -0.85 15.13
N GLY A 646 21.14 -0.08 14.06
CA GLY A 646 22.03 -0.33 12.94
C GLY A 646 21.96 0.57 11.71
N THR A 647 22.90 0.32 10.81
CA THR A 647 23.02 0.89 9.49
C THR A 647 23.05 -0.21 8.44
N VAL A 648 22.27 -0.07 7.38
CA VAL A 648 22.25 -0.98 6.23
C VAL A 648 22.54 -0.19 4.96
N LYS A 649 23.55 -0.63 4.19
CA LYS A 649 23.88 -0.07 2.88
C LYS A 649 23.64 -1.12 1.81
N THR A 650 22.86 -0.79 0.80
CA THR A 650 22.54 -1.68 -0.32
C THR A 650 22.84 -1.00 -1.66
N LEU A 651 23.31 -1.80 -2.61
CA LEU A 651 23.42 -1.41 -4.01
C LEU A 651 22.59 -2.39 -4.82
N GLY A 652 21.86 -1.95 -5.82
CA GLY A 652 21.07 -2.90 -6.61
C GLY A 652 20.76 -2.39 -8.00
N LEU A 653 20.48 -3.35 -8.86
CA LEU A 653 20.04 -3.15 -10.23
C LEU A 653 18.69 -3.85 -10.42
N GLU A 654 17.67 -3.09 -10.75
CA GLU A 654 16.36 -3.56 -11.16
C GLU A 654 16.24 -3.43 -12.68
N GLN A 655 15.73 -4.47 -13.33
CA GLN A 655 15.50 -4.49 -14.78
C GLN A 655 14.08 -4.98 -15.04
N VAL A 656 13.40 -4.37 -15.99
CA VAL A 656 12.04 -4.74 -16.42
C VAL A 656 11.96 -4.75 -17.93
N LEU A 657 11.42 -5.81 -18.49
CA LEU A 657 11.08 -5.94 -19.90
C LEU A 657 9.58 -6.16 -20.01
N ARG A 658 8.91 -5.30 -20.78
CA ARG A 658 7.48 -5.43 -21.09
C ARG A 658 7.30 -5.58 -22.58
N TYR A 659 6.54 -6.59 -22.98
CA TYR A 659 6.10 -6.76 -24.35
C TYR A 659 4.60 -6.97 -24.39
N GLN A 660 3.91 -6.19 -25.20
CA GLN A 660 2.45 -6.18 -25.29
C GLN A 660 1.99 -6.30 -26.75
N GLN A 661 1.15 -7.29 -27.00
CA GLN A 661 0.38 -7.44 -28.23
C GLN A 661 -1.07 -7.77 -27.87
N LYS A 662 -1.94 -7.73 -28.87
CA LYS A 662 -3.36 -8.00 -28.67
C LYS A 662 -3.63 -9.38 -28.05
N ASP A 663 -2.85 -10.36 -28.45
CA ASP A 663 -3.03 -11.78 -28.10
C ASP A 663 -1.87 -12.35 -27.26
N PHE A 664 -0.87 -11.54 -26.91
CA PHE A 664 0.28 -11.96 -26.12
C PHE A 664 0.88 -10.83 -25.32
N ASN A 665 0.96 -11.01 -24.00
CA ASN A 665 1.60 -10.10 -23.08
C ASN A 665 2.72 -10.83 -22.34
N LEU A 666 3.85 -10.13 -22.17
CA LEU A 666 4.99 -10.61 -21.39
C LEU A 666 5.47 -9.48 -20.47
N TYR A 667 5.66 -9.82 -19.23
CA TYR A 667 6.37 -9.01 -18.23
C TYR A 667 7.49 -9.86 -17.65
N ALA A 668 8.72 -9.36 -17.71
CA ALA A 668 9.85 -9.99 -17.03
C ALA A 668 10.59 -8.97 -16.19
N SER A 669 10.95 -9.32 -14.96
CA SER A 669 11.82 -8.49 -14.13
C SER A 669 12.93 -9.30 -13.48
N ALA A 670 14.09 -8.67 -13.33
CA ALA A 670 15.24 -9.20 -12.62
C ALA A 670 15.76 -8.11 -11.66
N THR A 671 16.03 -8.51 -10.44
CA THR A 671 16.64 -7.64 -9.43
C THR A 671 17.85 -8.31 -8.83
N TYR A 672 18.97 -7.59 -8.81
CA TYR A 672 20.16 -7.98 -8.06
C TYR A 672 20.43 -6.91 -7.01
N GLN A 673 20.42 -7.27 -5.73
CA GLN A 673 20.43 -6.34 -4.61
C GLN A 673 21.29 -6.82 -3.42
N PRO A 674 22.62 -6.91 -3.59
CA PRO A 674 23.50 -7.29 -2.49
C PRO A 674 23.55 -6.19 -1.42
N ALA A 675 23.67 -6.61 -0.17
CA ALA A 675 24.07 -5.71 0.89
C ALA A 675 25.58 -5.41 0.79
N LEU A 676 25.95 -4.12 0.88
CA LEU A 676 27.35 -3.71 0.89
C LEU A 676 27.91 -3.71 2.33
N SER A 677 27.11 -3.30 3.31
CA SER A 677 27.40 -3.43 4.72
C SER A 677 26.13 -3.54 5.52
N VAL A 678 26.17 -4.30 6.58
CA VAL A 678 25.11 -4.45 7.58
C VAL A 678 25.78 -4.30 8.95
N GLU A 679 25.49 -3.21 9.62
CA GLU A 679 26.01 -2.89 10.94
C GLU A 679 24.82 -2.87 11.89
N TYR A 680 24.51 -4.02 12.53
CA TYR A 680 23.60 -4.08 13.67
C TYR A 680 24.40 -4.17 14.96
N VAL A 681 24.08 -3.36 15.94
CA VAL A 681 24.78 -3.32 17.23
C VAL A 681 24.74 -4.68 17.95
N TYR A 682 23.77 -5.52 17.62
CA TYR A 682 23.53 -6.82 18.27
C TYR A 682 23.51 -7.99 17.27
N SER A 683 24.15 -7.85 16.11
CA SER A 683 24.29 -8.98 15.21
C SER A 683 25.27 -10.00 15.81
N VAL A 684 24.73 -11.07 16.32
CA VAL A 684 25.53 -12.26 16.65
C VAL A 684 25.83 -12.98 15.34
N GLY A 685 27.11 -13.02 14.97
CA GLY A 685 27.57 -13.52 13.68
C GLY A 685 27.82 -12.41 12.66
N ASN A 686 29.05 -12.30 12.19
CA ASN A 686 29.52 -11.33 11.18
C ASN A 686 28.95 -11.59 9.76
N SER A 687 27.63 -11.73 9.60
CA SER A 687 27.05 -11.84 8.25
C SER A 687 26.70 -10.43 7.74
N ASN A 688 27.41 -9.98 6.71
CA ASN A 688 27.07 -8.79 5.93
C ASN A 688 25.77 -9.00 5.09
N LYS A 689 24.78 -9.74 5.61
CA LYS A 689 23.58 -10.12 4.89
C LYS A 689 22.34 -9.65 5.62
N VAL A 690 21.42 -9.07 4.89
CA VAL A 690 20.11 -8.68 5.43
C VAL A 690 19.18 -9.88 5.49
N HIS A 691 18.59 -10.11 6.66
CA HIS A 691 17.63 -11.20 6.87
C HIS A 691 16.40 -11.07 5.97
N ASN A 692 15.82 -12.19 5.60
CA ASN A 692 14.61 -12.31 4.77
C ASN A 692 14.70 -11.58 3.42
N THR A 693 15.92 -11.34 2.93
CA THR A 693 16.16 -10.62 1.67
C THR A 693 17.04 -11.45 0.75
N PRO A 694 16.50 -11.98 -0.35
CA PRO A 694 17.29 -12.64 -1.38
C PRO A 694 18.08 -11.61 -2.17
N GLU A 695 19.35 -11.94 -2.53
CA GLU A 695 20.17 -11.07 -3.37
C GLU A 695 19.70 -11.02 -4.82
N PHE A 696 19.13 -12.11 -5.33
CA PHE A 696 18.62 -12.19 -6.70
C PHE A 696 17.16 -12.65 -6.72
N ILE A 697 16.34 -11.89 -7.46
CA ILE A 697 14.91 -12.14 -7.67
C ILE A 697 14.63 -12.07 -9.17
N PHE A 698 13.89 -13.03 -9.69
CA PHE A 698 13.44 -13.05 -11.09
C PHE A 698 11.94 -13.36 -11.14
N GLN A 699 11.20 -12.61 -11.96
CA GLN A 699 9.79 -12.80 -12.23
C GLN A 699 9.56 -12.84 -13.74
N LEU A 700 8.71 -13.76 -14.20
CA LEU A 700 8.24 -13.82 -15.57
C LEU A 700 6.74 -14.08 -15.56
N VAL A 701 5.98 -13.17 -16.12
CA VAL A 701 4.52 -13.32 -16.33
C VAL A 701 4.26 -13.29 -17.82
N THR A 702 3.54 -14.29 -18.31
CA THR A 702 3.08 -14.32 -19.71
C THR A 702 1.59 -14.62 -19.76
N ALA A 703 0.89 -13.95 -20.65
CA ALA A 703 -0.51 -14.22 -20.97
C ALA A 703 -0.65 -14.36 -22.50
N LYS A 704 -1.19 -15.48 -22.94
CA LYS A 704 -1.38 -15.79 -24.36
C LYS A 704 -2.83 -16.20 -24.62
N GLU A 705 -3.49 -15.50 -25.56
CA GLU A 705 -4.76 -15.99 -26.12
C GLU A 705 -4.50 -17.20 -27.02
N LEU A 706 -5.24 -18.29 -26.79
CA LEU A 706 -5.09 -19.52 -27.55
C LEU A 706 -5.91 -19.42 -28.84
N ASN A 707 -5.26 -19.37 -29.99
CA ASN A 707 -5.85 -19.07 -31.30
C ASN A 707 -6.94 -20.06 -31.76
N PHE A 708 -6.98 -21.27 -31.15
CA PHE A 708 -7.97 -22.31 -31.53
C PHE A 708 -9.32 -22.12 -30.80
N VAL A 709 -9.35 -21.32 -29.73
CA VAL A 709 -10.58 -20.92 -29.04
C VAL A 709 -10.47 -19.43 -28.71
N LYS A 710 -11.33 -18.62 -29.30
CA LYS A 710 -11.38 -17.20 -29.04
C LYS A 710 -11.69 -16.92 -27.57
N ASP A 711 -11.08 -15.88 -27.01
CA ASP A 711 -11.24 -15.43 -25.62
C ASP A 711 -10.80 -16.46 -24.56
N LEU A 712 -10.04 -17.50 -24.95
CA LEU A 712 -9.36 -18.44 -24.04
C LEU A 712 -7.92 -18.01 -23.84
N TRP A 713 -7.57 -17.64 -22.62
CA TRP A 713 -6.25 -17.19 -22.22
C TRP A 713 -5.53 -18.25 -21.37
N LEU A 714 -4.26 -18.47 -21.70
CA LEU A 714 -3.31 -19.25 -20.90
C LEU A 714 -2.32 -18.27 -20.27
N ASN A 715 -2.18 -18.35 -18.94
CA ASN A 715 -1.33 -17.49 -18.14
C ASN A 715 -0.25 -18.35 -17.45
N LEU A 716 0.99 -17.88 -17.48
CA LEU A 716 2.11 -18.51 -16.76
C LEU A 716 2.82 -17.45 -15.94
N HIS A 717 3.05 -17.74 -14.66
CA HIS A 717 3.87 -16.93 -13.77
C HIS A 717 5.00 -17.79 -13.20
N LEU A 718 6.25 -17.43 -13.50
CA LEU A 718 7.46 -18.00 -12.92
C LEU A 718 8.08 -17.00 -11.94
N SER A 719 8.40 -17.47 -10.75
CA SER A 719 9.02 -16.68 -9.69
C SER A 719 10.22 -17.42 -9.11
N TYR A 720 11.41 -16.83 -9.24
CA TYR A 720 12.64 -17.37 -8.67
C TYR A 720 13.21 -16.41 -7.62
N ARG A 721 13.68 -16.96 -6.51
CA ARG A 721 14.43 -16.26 -5.46
C ARG A 721 15.67 -17.05 -5.11
N SER A 722 16.78 -16.34 -4.93
CA SER A 722 18.03 -16.94 -4.46
C SER A 722 17.94 -17.30 -2.97
N ASN A 723 18.98 -17.95 -2.46
CA ASN A 723 19.12 -18.19 -1.03
C ASN A 723 19.04 -16.85 -0.26
N GLN A 724 18.46 -16.91 0.96
CA GLN A 724 18.39 -15.77 1.85
C GLN A 724 18.66 -16.21 3.31
N PRO A 725 19.31 -15.38 4.14
CA PRO A 725 19.45 -15.66 5.56
C PRO A 725 18.11 -15.49 6.27
N ALA A 726 17.84 -16.34 7.25
CA ALA A 726 16.75 -16.18 8.19
C ALA A 726 17.17 -15.28 9.36
N PRO A 727 16.22 -14.67 10.09
CA PRO A 727 16.51 -13.89 11.27
C PRO A 727 17.29 -14.71 12.31
N TYR A 728 18.27 -14.06 12.91
CA TYR A 728 19.06 -14.62 14.00
C TYR A 728 18.37 -14.37 15.35
N GLY A 729 18.67 -15.21 16.34
CA GLY A 729 18.23 -15.05 17.74
C GLY A 729 16.85 -15.61 18.05
N SER A 730 16.08 -16.00 17.05
CA SER A 730 14.79 -16.66 17.25
C SER A 730 14.88 -18.17 17.21
N ILE A 731 16.05 -18.72 16.93
CA ILE A 731 16.22 -20.15 16.72
C ILE A 731 17.12 -20.70 17.82
N MET A 732 16.53 -20.95 18.97
CA MET A 732 17.15 -21.87 19.92
C MET A 732 16.89 -23.29 19.43
N VAL A 733 17.92 -23.94 18.92
CA VAL A 733 17.85 -25.35 18.54
C VAL A 733 18.06 -26.16 19.80
N PHE A 734 17.04 -26.89 20.24
CA PHE A 734 17.18 -27.86 21.31
C PHE A 734 17.77 -29.15 20.71
N LYS A 735 19.02 -29.48 21.09
CA LYS A 735 19.72 -30.65 20.61
C LYS A 735 20.45 -31.29 21.81
N ASP A 736 20.31 -32.62 21.92
CA ASP A 736 20.98 -33.42 22.95
C ASP A 736 20.72 -32.97 24.40
N GLY A 737 19.58 -32.33 24.70
CA GLY A 737 19.22 -31.85 26.03
C GLY A 737 19.58 -30.40 26.35
N ASP A 738 20.26 -29.71 25.40
CA ASP A 738 20.68 -28.32 25.57
C ASP A 738 20.15 -27.43 24.45
N PHE A 739 20.03 -26.12 24.72
CA PHE A 739 19.68 -25.11 23.75
C PHE A 739 20.94 -24.57 23.10
N TYR A 740 20.98 -24.67 21.78
CA TYR A 740 22.05 -24.10 20.95
C TYR A 740 21.45 -22.95 20.11
N THR A 741 22.20 -21.87 19.99
CA THR A 741 21.94 -20.85 18.99
C THR A 741 22.81 -21.14 17.77
N ASP A 742 22.20 -21.46 16.64
CA ASP A 742 22.94 -21.54 15.38
C ASP A 742 23.24 -20.14 14.86
N ASP A 743 24.42 -19.92 14.28
CA ASP A 743 24.90 -18.61 13.86
C ASP A 743 24.02 -17.97 12.79
N TYR A 744 23.41 -18.73 11.91
CA TYR A 744 22.33 -18.33 11.00
C TYR A 744 21.74 -19.52 10.23
N PHE A 745 20.49 -19.40 9.84
CA PHE A 745 19.83 -20.34 8.95
C PHE A 745 19.73 -19.76 7.53
N VAL A 746 20.01 -20.58 6.52
CA VAL A 746 19.87 -20.18 5.13
C VAL A 746 18.63 -20.84 4.52
N ILE A 747 17.63 -20.04 4.21
CA ILE A 747 16.48 -20.46 3.41
C ILE A 747 17.01 -20.68 1.98
N LYS A 748 16.88 -21.91 1.47
CA LYS A 748 17.32 -22.26 0.10
C LYS A 748 16.48 -21.52 -0.94
N GLY A 749 17.14 -21.11 -2.00
CA GLY A 749 16.47 -20.53 -3.16
C GLY A 749 15.48 -21.49 -3.80
N TYR A 750 14.45 -20.96 -4.41
CA TYR A 750 13.37 -21.75 -4.99
C TYR A 750 12.80 -21.12 -6.25
N LEU A 751 12.23 -21.97 -7.11
CA LEU A 751 11.46 -21.60 -8.29
C LEU A 751 10.03 -22.07 -8.12
N LEU A 752 9.08 -21.14 -8.26
CA LEU A 752 7.65 -21.42 -8.32
C LEU A 752 7.13 -21.20 -9.73
N ALA A 753 6.24 -22.07 -10.16
CA ALA A 753 5.51 -21.94 -11.42
C ALA A 753 4.01 -21.98 -11.12
N ASN A 754 3.28 -20.96 -11.55
CA ASN A 754 1.82 -20.90 -11.46
C ASN A 754 1.24 -20.88 -12.87
N LEU A 755 0.15 -21.60 -13.08
CA LEU A 755 -0.53 -21.71 -14.35
C LEU A 755 -2.00 -21.35 -14.18
N GLY A 756 -2.53 -20.57 -15.10
CA GLY A 756 -3.94 -20.16 -15.12
C GLY A 756 -4.56 -20.31 -16.48
N LEU A 757 -5.83 -20.66 -16.51
CA LEU A 757 -6.69 -20.64 -17.69
C LEU A 757 -7.88 -19.74 -17.41
N ARG A 758 -8.17 -18.83 -18.33
CA ARG A 758 -9.37 -17.98 -18.28
C ARG A 758 -10.10 -18.08 -19.60
N TYR A 759 -11.39 -18.40 -19.51
CA TYR A 759 -12.30 -18.37 -20.66
C TYR A 759 -13.42 -17.37 -20.42
N SER A 760 -13.57 -16.40 -21.33
CA SER A 760 -14.55 -15.34 -21.22
C SER A 760 -15.71 -15.55 -22.18
N PHE A 761 -16.94 -15.56 -21.64
CA PHE A 761 -18.19 -15.50 -22.38
C PHE A 761 -18.71 -14.06 -22.36
N LYS A 762 -19.81 -13.81 -23.06
CA LYS A 762 -20.37 -12.47 -23.16
C LYS A 762 -20.70 -11.80 -21.82
N TRP A 763 -21.21 -12.55 -20.83
CA TRP A 763 -21.72 -12.07 -19.55
C TRP A 763 -21.10 -12.79 -18.34
N PHE A 764 -20.25 -13.77 -18.55
CA PHE A 764 -19.50 -14.42 -17.47
C PHE A 764 -18.13 -14.90 -17.94
N SER A 765 -17.23 -15.13 -17.00
CA SER A 765 -15.96 -15.80 -17.26
C SER A 765 -15.67 -16.88 -16.22
N VAL A 766 -14.91 -17.88 -16.64
CA VAL A 766 -14.45 -18.99 -15.81
C VAL A 766 -12.95 -18.94 -15.74
N GLU A 767 -12.41 -19.02 -14.54
CA GLU A 767 -10.98 -19.08 -14.29
C GLU A 767 -10.63 -20.35 -13.53
N ALA A 768 -9.53 -21.02 -13.94
CA ALA A 768 -8.95 -22.15 -13.23
C ALA A 768 -7.46 -21.89 -13.04
N SER A 769 -6.99 -21.97 -11.80
CA SER A 769 -5.63 -21.64 -11.40
C SER A 769 -4.99 -22.80 -10.69
N CYS A 770 -3.70 -23.04 -11.01
CA CYS A 770 -2.82 -23.97 -10.31
C CYS A 770 -1.59 -23.21 -9.83
N TYR A 771 -1.46 -23.04 -8.52
CA TYR A 771 -0.30 -22.44 -7.89
C TYR A 771 0.71 -23.51 -7.51
N ASN A 772 1.98 -23.15 -7.55
CA ASN A 772 3.08 -24.06 -7.28
C ASN A 772 2.94 -25.38 -8.06
N LEU A 773 2.81 -25.27 -9.39
CA LEU A 773 2.59 -26.39 -10.33
C LEU A 773 3.60 -27.55 -10.12
N LEU A 774 4.85 -27.20 -9.80
CA LEU A 774 5.93 -28.14 -9.57
C LEU A 774 5.85 -28.85 -8.20
N ASN A 775 4.88 -28.45 -7.35
CA ASN A 775 4.71 -28.94 -5.98
C ASN A 775 6.01 -28.84 -5.15
N HIS A 776 6.74 -27.73 -5.37
CA HIS A 776 7.99 -27.49 -4.67
C HIS A 776 7.74 -27.22 -3.19
N LYS A 777 8.49 -27.87 -2.29
CA LYS A 777 8.45 -27.60 -0.86
C LYS A 777 9.44 -26.48 -0.56
N TYR A 778 8.95 -25.37 -0.02
CA TYR A 778 9.77 -24.20 0.25
C TYR A 778 9.37 -23.51 1.56
N LEU A 779 10.26 -22.66 2.05
CA LEU A 779 10.10 -21.86 3.24
C LEU A 779 10.05 -20.38 2.85
N LEU A 780 9.26 -19.61 3.56
CA LEU A 780 9.42 -18.16 3.60
C LEU A 780 10.13 -17.77 4.88
N GLY A 781 10.83 -16.65 4.85
CA GLY A 781 11.39 -16.03 6.04
C GLY A 781 10.26 -15.57 6.96
N GLY A 782 10.43 -15.82 8.24
CA GLY A 782 9.52 -15.41 9.30
C GLY A 782 10.17 -14.40 10.24
N ASP A 783 9.42 -13.97 11.23
CA ASP A 783 9.91 -13.06 12.26
C ASP A 783 10.84 -13.77 13.24
N ARG A 784 10.61 -15.07 13.48
CA ARG A 784 11.36 -15.89 14.43
C ARG A 784 11.92 -17.14 13.79
N VAL A 785 11.09 -17.88 13.05
CA VAL A 785 11.48 -19.11 12.35
C VAL A 785 10.93 -19.09 10.93
N PRO A 786 11.61 -19.75 9.98
CA PRO A 786 11.06 -19.91 8.64
C PRO A 786 9.75 -20.68 8.64
N VAL A 787 8.81 -20.26 7.82
CA VAL A 787 7.46 -20.83 7.75
C VAL A 787 7.31 -21.67 6.47
N PRO A 788 6.99 -22.97 6.58
CA PRO A 788 6.72 -23.80 5.42
C PRO A 788 5.48 -23.31 4.69
N GLN A 789 5.55 -23.30 3.38
CA GLN A 789 4.49 -22.81 2.50
C GLN A 789 3.71 -23.95 1.86
N ALA A 790 2.49 -23.66 1.45
CA ALA A 790 1.64 -24.63 0.78
C ALA A 790 2.31 -25.25 -0.46
N GLY A 791 2.08 -26.54 -0.69
CA GLY A 791 2.45 -27.23 -1.91
C GLY A 791 1.61 -26.77 -3.10
N ARG A 792 1.27 -27.68 -4.00
CA ARG A 792 0.39 -27.38 -5.14
C ARG A 792 -1.04 -27.07 -4.67
N MET A 793 -1.59 -25.97 -5.19
CA MET A 793 -2.93 -25.49 -4.85
C MET A 793 -3.74 -25.25 -6.12
N PHE A 794 -5.06 -25.40 -6.02
CA PHE A 794 -6.00 -25.14 -7.10
C PHE A 794 -7.06 -24.15 -6.64
N LEU A 795 -7.50 -23.28 -7.54
CA LEU A 795 -8.61 -22.36 -7.32
C LEU A 795 -9.42 -22.25 -8.61
N GLY A 796 -10.71 -22.46 -8.53
CA GLY A 796 -11.67 -22.18 -9.61
C GLY A 796 -12.52 -20.97 -9.24
N THR A 797 -12.73 -20.05 -10.19
CA THR A 797 -13.53 -18.84 -9.95
C THR A 797 -14.48 -18.61 -11.12
N LEU A 798 -15.69 -18.16 -10.79
CA LEU A 798 -16.70 -17.70 -11.74
C LEU A 798 -16.94 -16.22 -11.52
N HIS A 799 -16.96 -15.45 -12.60
CA HIS A 799 -17.21 -14.03 -12.60
C HIS A 799 -18.40 -13.72 -13.52
N PHE A 800 -19.30 -12.85 -13.09
CA PHE A 800 -20.49 -12.43 -13.82
C PHE A 800 -20.52 -10.92 -13.96
N LYS A 801 -20.92 -10.43 -15.12
CA LYS A 801 -21.14 -9.02 -15.42
C LYS A 801 -22.52 -8.82 -16.03
N LEU A 802 -23.39 -8.02 -15.36
CA LEU A 802 -24.79 -7.77 -15.72
C LEU A 802 -25.03 -6.29 -16.05
#